data_03744e3386e7bba188e31d1085be8f96
#
_entry.id   03744e3386e7bba188e31d1085be8f96
#
_cell.length_a   1.000
_cell.length_b   1.000
_cell.length_c   1.000
_cell.angle_alpha   90.00
_cell.angle_beta   90.00
_cell.angle_gamma   90.00
#
_symmetry.space_group_name_H-M   'P 1'
#
loop_
_entity.id
_entity.type
_entity.pdbx_description
1 polymer ?
#
loop_
_entity_poly.entity_id
_entity_poly.type
_entity_poly.pdbx_seq_one_letter_code
_entity_poly.pdbx_strand_id
1 'polypeptide(L)'
;MALAACVGISLIIASNAFAQNPPPPPPPGAAPAPPAAEAQRVIVTGSNIPTAEEVGPNPVLDYSHADINKSGEFTTEQFLLSLPIANANIIPTSNNENGSNTAVGAATIALRGFDARATLILLDGRRVAVYPTGNNPGLVNVMFVDLNSIPQAAIESIEILKDGASTTYGADAVAGVVNLKMRHNYDGAEARIQYGNTLDKDSGEFDSSAIFGVGKGDTNITGVLNYYHRNSIANRDRGFSLTPPFLSSNASPYNLQLSSDVVGAAGGRNLNPGGTEFASAPDFTNGLAPANRYLYDANNRVRAAGGLRPGFNFNQFSLSLPESERYGAYVSAEHKIFGDQMVAYADGFYQNVKTHNELAPPATGSFETKGQTILAIPPHSPIAPGSEPPNTPTHAETGVPADAFNPFNPFEQIISGGTRARLAEFGNRLFDNETDAWLSTIGIKGDKLFNGSWGYDAGFRYSQLKNTVTGTQVSASRFNRILNQADPIFDPTSPQFIGTTVAFNPFGDYRAPIESNSATVEFARVHPKDEDTSKLATLDATIYTTDLFHLPAGGVGLAVGAQWRREQLKENPDMLNLEGDIVGNSPVPGAQGSRNSYAIYAETRIPIFSPVTSTYSRGDGKNPQLVSETHAAIPGFYSLEFTAGGRFEEFLNNDSNVLVPKVGMRWQPFDEQLTLRATWGEGFREPSLEELFGSPVSTLEVTHDPLKGGLLESETNTLITSNPNLQPEDSRSFSGGFVYSPKYAPGLNLSVDFWDIERTGVVTAPLAQQVLDGTAPGIVERDPGGFITRIIVANQNLGSQEARGFDFGLYYQRPTPWGTFTSQTQVTYLDEFLFPQFIFTEFGPTAGNLAGRTTDPGASNEGWYKWKGNSSLEWTWKGFDLVTIVRFIDGFHEFTPNLHQHWVHQTFFFDAQLSYDFTSLLPVEANPVPGYSKGEKEVVRGKDGAPLETASAQTSKYNRSILDHLLRGTIITIGCNDIFGQDPPKAYGEGGNAVGYPGFTYDATGRFVYGRLTKKF
;
A
#
# COMPACT_ATOMS: atom_id res chain seq x y z
N MET A 1 17.27 -15.55 18.03
CA MET A 1 16.29 -15.50 19.14
C MET A 1 14.86 -15.30 18.67
N ALA A 2 14.61 -14.46 17.69
CA ALA A 2 13.25 -14.22 17.15
C ALA A 2 12.57 -15.47 16.58
N LEU A 3 13.29 -16.29 15.82
CA LEU A 3 12.76 -17.56 15.30
C LEU A 3 12.35 -18.52 16.43
N ALA A 4 13.09 -18.51 17.54
CA ALA A 4 12.81 -19.33 18.71
C ALA A 4 11.56 -18.87 19.49
N ALA A 5 11.21 -17.59 19.47
CA ALA A 5 10.01 -17.06 20.11
C ALA A 5 8.75 -17.38 19.32
N CYS A 6 8.78 -17.21 18.00
CA CYS A 6 7.63 -17.55 17.14
C CYS A 6 7.39 -19.07 17.05
N VAL A 7 8.44 -19.88 17.02
CA VAL A 7 8.35 -21.36 17.00
C VAL A 7 8.08 -21.95 18.39
N GLY A 8 8.48 -21.24 19.45
CA GLY A 8 8.32 -21.73 20.84
C GLY A 8 6.87 -21.86 21.29
N ILE A 9 5.98 -20.99 20.86
CA ILE A 9 4.54 -21.04 21.21
C ILE A 9 3.88 -22.23 20.52
N SER A 10 4.28 -22.56 19.30
CA SER A 10 3.75 -23.70 18.54
C SER A 10 4.26 -25.07 19.04
N LEU A 11 5.47 -25.13 19.63
CA LEU A 11 6.08 -26.38 20.12
C LEU A 11 5.62 -26.79 21.52
N ILE A 12 5.14 -25.87 22.34
CA ILE A 12 4.64 -26.19 23.70
C ILE A 12 3.38 -27.07 23.65
N ILE A 13 2.60 -27.00 22.56
CA ILE A 13 1.39 -27.84 22.36
C ILE A 13 1.76 -29.23 21.84
N ALA A 14 2.88 -29.40 21.18
CA ALA A 14 3.33 -30.67 20.59
C ALA A 14 3.92 -31.66 21.61
N SER A 15 4.47 -31.17 22.73
CA SER A 15 5.23 -32.00 23.68
C SER A 15 4.40 -32.93 24.60
N ASN A 16 3.06 -32.81 24.63
CA ASN A 16 2.19 -33.65 25.47
C ASN A 16 1.39 -34.71 24.68
N ALA A 17 1.77 -35.06 23.47
CA ALA A 17 0.98 -35.89 22.56
C ALA A 17 1.34 -37.38 22.53
N PHE A 18 2.26 -37.84 23.39
CA PHE A 18 2.63 -39.26 23.42
C PHE A 18 1.88 -40.03 24.53
N ALA A 19 0.65 -40.37 24.30
CA ALA A 19 -0.07 -41.55 24.76
C ALA A 19 -1.58 -41.47 24.50
N GLN A 20 -2.06 -42.02 23.43
CA GLN A 20 -3.48 -42.45 23.39
C GLN A 20 -3.68 -43.75 22.57
N ASN A 21 -4.53 -44.63 23.09
CA ASN A 21 -4.95 -45.88 22.47
C ASN A 21 -5.68 -45.62 21.13
N PRO A 22 -5.63 -46.60 20.19
CA PRO A 22 -6.37 -46.49 18.95
C PRO A 22 -7.88 -46.45 19.17
N PRO A 23 -8.64 -45.76 18.31
CA PRO A 23 -10.09 -45.66 18.44
C PRO A 23 -10.75 -47.05 18.30
N PRO A 24 -11.91 -47.28 18.95
CA PRO A 24 -12.63 -48.51 18.82
C PRO A 24 -13.15 -48.73 17.39
N PRO A 25 -13.25 -49.96 16.89
CA PRO A 25 -13.73 -50.25 15.57
C PRO A 25 -15.22 -49.83 15.41
N PRO A 26 -15.62 -49.37 14.20
CA PRO A 26 -16.99 -48.94 13.95
C PRO A 26 -17.96 -50.11 14.09
N PRO A 27 -19.23 -49.86 14.51
CA PRO A 27 -20.23 -50.91 14.69
C PRO A 27 -20.57 -51.58 13.35
N PRO A 28 -20.87 -52.91 13.35
CA PRO A 28 -21.23 -53.65 12.13
C PRO A 28 -22.61 -53.20 11.64
N GLY A 29 -22.67 -52.68 10.40
CA GLY A 29 -23.90 -52.26 9.75
C GLY A 29 -23.92 -50.87 9.13
N ALA A 30 -22.77 -50.21 8.98
CA ALA A 30 -22.71 -48.96 8.25
C ALA A 30 -23.01 -49.21 6.75
N ALA A 31 -23.98 -48.47 6.22
CA ALA A 31 -24.27 -48.42 4.79
C ALA A 31 -22.99 -48.05 4.01
N PRO A 32 -22.83 -48.49 2.74
CA PRO A 32 -21.68 -48.06 1.94
C PRO A 32 -21.58 -46.54 1.91
N ALA A 33 -20.38 -46.03 2.16
CA ALA A 33 -20.12 -44.62 2.08
C ALA A 33 -20.63 -44.07 0.73
N PRO A 34 -21.25 -42.89 0.68
CA PRO A 34 -21.60 -42.27 -0.57
C PRO A 34 -20.33 -42.16 -1.43
N PRO A 35 -20.44 -42.26 -2.77
CA PRO A 35 -19.29 -42.08 -3.63
C PRO A 35 -18.56 -40.79 -3.24
N ALA A 36 -17.23 -40.87 -3.14
CA ALA A 36 -16.43 -39.72 -2.79
C ALA A 36 -16.83 -38.56 -3.70
N ALA A 37 -17.20 -37.43 -3.11
CA ALA A 37 -17.48 -36.23 -3.89
C ALA A 37 -16.29 -36.00 -4.82
N GLU A 38 -16.54 -35.83 -6.14
CA GLU A 38 -15.49 -35.43 -7.06
C GLU A 38 -14.82 -34.17 -6.48
N ALA A 39 -13.50 -34.24 -6.31
CA ALA A 39 -12.74 -33.11 -5.81
C ALA A 39 -13.03 -31.90 -6.73
N GLN A 40 -13.51 -30.81 -6.14
CA GLN A 40 -13.86 -29.61 -6.89
C GLN A 40 -12.56 -29.04 -7.47
N ARG A 41 -12.49 -28.94 -8.79
CA ARG A 41 -11.34 -28.32 -9.48
C ARG A 41 -11.43 -26.82 -9.38
N VAL A 42 -10.35 -26.16 -8.93
CA VAL A 42 -10.27 -24.72 -8.74
C VAL A 42 -9.09 -24.16 -9.54
N ILE A 43 -9.26 -23.00 -10.13
CA ILE A 43 -8.15 -22.22 -10.69
C ILE A 43 -7.49 -21.49 -9.53
N VAL A 44 -6.22 -21.80 -9.26
CA VAL A 44 -5.39 -21.18 -8.24
C VAL A 44 -4.56 -20.08 -8.86
N THR A 45 -4.36 -18.98 -8.19
CA THR A 45 -3.52 -17.87 -8.70
C THR A 45 -2.14 -18.37 -9.13
N GLY A 46 -1.74 -18.00 -10.36
CA GLY A 46 -0.49 -18.44 -11.00
C GLY A 46 -0.64 -19.56 -12.04
N SER A 47 -1.86 -20.05 -12.31
CA SER A 47 -2.15 -20.97 -13.40
C SER A 47 -3.54 -20.71 -13.98
N ASN A 48 -3.70 -20.95 -15.28
CA ASN A 48 -4.99 -20.92 -15.98
C ASN A 48 -5.60 -22.34 -16.15
N ILE A 49 -4.92 -23.37 -15.65
CA ILE A 49 -5.38 -24.76 -15.74
C ILE A 49 -5.96 -25.17 -14.38
N PRO A 50 -7.25 -25.54 -14.29
CA PRO A 50 -7.85 -25.97 -13.04
C PRO A 50 -7.15 -27.21 -12.45
N THR A 51 -6.94 -27.20 -11.14
CA THR A 51 -6.31 -28.29 -10.42
C THR A 51 -7.13 -28.70 -9.19
N ALA A 52 -7.03 -29.96 -8.79
CA ALA A 52 -7.52 -30.46 -7.51
C ALA A 52 -6.38 -30.62 -6.49
N GLU A 53 -5.16 -30.29 -6.85
CA GLU A 53 -3.99 -30.40 -5.99
C GLU A 53 -3.91 -29.18 -5.06
N GLU A 54 -3.83 -29.42 -3.74
CA GLU A 54 -3.70 -28.36 -2.73
C GLU A 54 -2.33 -27.65 -2.82
N VAL A 55 -1.29 -28.38 -3.24
CA VAL A 55 0.09 -27.87 -3.35
C VAL A 55 0.57 -27.97 -4.78
N GLY A 56 0.55 -26.85 -5.48
CA GLY A 56 1.09 -26.72 -6.84
C GLY A 56 2.59 -26.45 -6.88
N PRO A 57 3.18 -26.29 -8.08
CA PRO A 57 4.58 -25.89 -8.25
C PRO A 57 4.85 -24.47 -7.75
N ASN A 58 3.89 -23.58 -7.80
CA ASN A 58 4.01 -22.20 -7.34
C ASN A 58 3.67 -22.09 -5.85
N PRO A 59 4.44 -21.32 -5.05
CA PRO A 59 4.11 -21.03 -3.65
C PRO A 59 3.01 -19.96 -3.55
N VAL A 60 1.82 -20.34 -3.09
CA VAL A 60 0.67 -19.43 -2.91
C VAL A 60 0.27 -19.41 -1.44
N LEU A 61 -0.03 -18.22 -0.92
CA LEU A 61 -0.71 -18.03 0.36
C LEU A 61 -2.17 -17.68 0.05
N ASP A 62 -3.10 -18.30 0.76
CA ASP A 62 -4.53 -18.03 0.66
C ASP A 62 -5.07 -17.62 2.03
N TYR A 63 -5.71 -16.46 2.10
CA TYR A 63 -6.34 -15.91 3.29
C TYR A 63 -7.83 -15.74 3.03
N SER A 64 -8.64 -16.53 3.71
CA SER A 64 -10.08 -16.41 3.65
C SER A 64 -10.57 -15.11 4.32
N HIS A 65 -11.81 -14.72 4.05
CA HIS A 65 -12.46 -13.61 4.75
C HIS A 65 -12.45 -13.80 6.28
N ALA A 66 -12.53 -15.04 6.75
CA ALA A 66 -12.44 -15.35 8.17
C ALA A 66 -11.04 -15.03 8.73
N ASP A 67 -9.97 -15.34 7.99
CA ASP A 67 -8.59 -15.05 8.41
C ASP A 67 -8.34 -13.54 8.45
N ILE A 68 -8.84 -12.80 7.46
CA ILE A 68 -8.78 -11.33 7.45
C ILE A 68 -9.50 -10.76 8.68
N ASN A 69 -10.69 -11.25 9.01
CA ASN A 69 -11.43 -10.81 10.20
C ASN A 69 -10.73 -11.17 11.52
N LYS A 70 -10.00 -12.29 11.56
CA LYS A 70 -9.26 -12.74 12.75
C LYS A 70 -8.00 -11.92 13.01
N SER A 71 -7.49 -11.20 12.02
CA SER A 71 -6.34 -10.28 12.22
C SER A 71 -6.69 -9.10 13.12
N GLY A 72 -7.97 -8.72 13.21
CA GLY A 72 -8.41 -7.54 13.94
C GLY A 72 -8.20 -6.23 13.18
N GLU A 73 -7.64 -6.29 11.98
CA GLU A 73 -7.40 -5.11 11.15
C GLU A 73 -8.71 -4.63 10.49
N PHE A 74 -8.85 -3.31 10.34
CA PHE A 74 -10.06 -2.68 9.81
C PHE A 74 -10.02 -2.52 8.30
N THR A 75 -8.83 -2.49 7.70
CA THR A 75 -8.66 -2.28 6.27
C THR A 75 -7.83 -3.39 5.60
N THR A 76 -8.05 -3.60 4.31
CA THR A 76 -7.24 -4.53 3.49
C THR A 76 -5.77 -4.14 3.51
N GLU A 77 -5.47 -2.84 3.49
CA GLU A 77 -4.13 -2.31 3.63
C GLU A 77 -3.47 -2.80 4.92
N GLN A 78 -4.06 -2.49 6.08
CA GLN A 78 -3.51 -2.87 7.39
C GLN A 78 -3.25 -4.38 7.47
N PHE A 79 -4.21 -5.20 6.98
CA PHE A 79 -4.03 -6.65 6.93
C PHE A 79 -2.82 -7.05 6.08
N LEU A 80 -2.71 -6.54 4.85
CA LEU A 80 -1.60 -6.89 3.95
C LEU A 80 -0.24 -6.41 4.48
N LEU A 81 -0.19 -5.22 5.10
CA LEU A 81 1.03 -4.69 5.73
C LEU A 81 1.50 -5.52 6.93
N SER A 82 0.58 -6.18 7.63
CA SER A 82 0.90 -7.08 8.75
C SER A 82 1.61 -8.37 8.31
N LEU A 83 1.54 -8.72 7.02
CA LEU A 83 2.12 -9.96 6.49
C LEU A 83 3.65 -9.89 6.39
N PRO A 84 4.35 -11.01 6.67
CA PRO A 84 5.82 -11.05 6.63
C PRO A 84 6.43 -10.75 5.26
N ILE A 85 5.74 -11.08 4.19
CA ILE A 85 6.20 -10.86 2.82
C ILE A 85 6.20 -9.37 2.40
N ALA A 86 5.42 -8.53 3.08
CA ALA A 86 5.44 -7.08 2.91
C ALA A 86 6.66 -6.51 3.63
N ASN A 87 7.62 -5.97 2.87
CA ASN A 87 8.89 -5.46 3.40
C ASN A 87 9.35 -4.29 2.55
N ALA A 88 9.75 -3.18 3.16
CA ALA A 88 10.22 -1.94 2.53
C ALA A 88 9.33 -1.42 1.35
N ASN A 89 9.57 -0.21 0.88
CA ASN A 89 8.96 0.39 -0.33
C ASN A 89 7.42 0.26 -0.45
N ILE A 90 6.73 0.00 0.66
CA ILE A 90 5.28 0.02 0.74
C ILE A 90 4.80 1.48 0.76
N ILE A 91 3.56 1.73 0.36
CA ILE A 91 2.93 3.05 0.44
C ILE A 91 1.74 2.92 1.38
N PRO A 92 1.89 3.19 2.68
CA PRO A 92 0.79 3.13 3.64
C PRO A 92 0.01 4.43 3.66
N THR A 93 -1.23 4.38 4.10
CA THR A 93 -2.07 5.57 4.31
C THR A 93 -1.43 6.55 5.30
N SER A 94 -0.63 6.07 6.25
CA SER A 94 0.10 6.88 7.23
C SER A 94 1.29 7.67 6.67
N ASN A 95 1.64 7.48 5.40
CA ASN A 95 2.78 8.17 4.78
C ASN A 95 2.43 9.60 4.32
N ASN A 96 1.93 10.44 5.24
CA ASN A 96 1.49 11.80 4.89
C ASN A 96 2.51 12.89 5.17
N GLU A 97 3.59 12.57 5.86
CA GLU A 97 4.53 13.56 6.32
C GLU A 97 5.54 13.97 5.27
N ASN A 98 5.67 13.21 4.25
CA ASN A 98 6.50 13.60 3.15
C ASN A 98 5.75 14.65 2.35
N GLY A 99 6.19 15.91 2.45
CA GLY A 99 5.56 17.03 1.76
C GLY A 99 5.55 16.92 0.23
N SER A 100 6.12 15.87 -0.32
CA SER A 100 6.07 15.49 -1.73
C SER A 100 5.13 14.33 -2.02
N ASN A 101 4.40 13.79 -1.04
CA ASN A 101 3.43 12.72 -1.29
C ASN A 101 2.18 13.28 -1.98
N THR A 102 2.04 13.00 -3.26
CA THR A 102 0.87 13.39 -4.06
C THR A 102 -0.27 12.38 -3.96
N ALA A 103 -0.02 11.20 -3.40
CA ALA A 103 -1.00 10.13 -3.22
C ALA A 103 -1.59 10.09 -1.81
N VAL A 104 -1.94 11.25 -1.26
CA VAL A 104 -2.46 11.37 0.10
C VAL A 104 -3.70 10.49 0.31
N GLY A 105 -3.62 9.58 1.30
CA GLY A 105 -4.73 8.69 1.65
C GLY A 105 -4.86 7.44 0.78
N ALA A 106 -4.11 7.32 -0.31
CA ALA A 106 -4.00 6.09 -1.08
C ALA A 106 -2.96 5.15 -0.45
N ALA A 107 -3.14 3.85 -0.66
CA ALA A 107 -2.24 2.85 -0.08
C ALA A 107 -2.06 1.64 -0.99
N THR A 108 -0.88 1.05 -0.94
CA THR A 108 -0.59 -0.20 -1.65
C THR A 108 0.46 -1.03 -0.93
N ILE A 109 0.63 -2.27 -1.40
CA ILE A 109 1.63 -3.20 -0.87
C ILE A 109 2.79 -3.35 -1.86
N ALA A 110 3.96 -3.59 -1.32
CA ALA A 110 5.15 -4.02 -2.04
C ALA A 110 5.68 -5.32 -1.43
N LEU A 111 6.02 -6.28 -2.29
CA LEU A 111 6.46 -7.60 -1.86
C LEU A 111 7.98 -7.71 -1.89
N ARG A 112 8.57 -8.41 -0.90
CA ARG A 112 10.00 -8.81 -0.85
C ARG A 112 11.00 -7.65 -0.93
N GLY A 113 10.58 -6.44 -0.56
CA GLY A 113 11.42 -5.25 -0.56
C GLY A 113 11.58 -4.55 -1.92
N PHE A 114 10.99 -5.07 -2.99
CA PHE A 114 10.86 -4.34 -4.26
C PHE A 114 9.86 -3.20 -4.12
N ASP A 115 9.85 -2.30 -5.08
CA ASP A 115 8.87 -1.22 -5.11
C ASP A 115 7.47 -1.71 -5.55
N ALA A 116 6.45 -0.90 -5.30
CA ALA A 116 5.05 -1.24 -5.61
C ALA A 116 4.80 -1.57 -7.10
N ARG A 117 5.63 -1.06 -8.02
CA ARG A 117 5.55 -1.34 -9.47
C ARG A 117 5.89 -2.78 -9.83
N ALA A 118 6.61 -3.49 -8.95
CA ALA A 118 7.01 -4.88 -9.15
C ALA A 118 6.00 -5.88 -8.57
N THR A 119 4.93 -5.39 -7.92
CA THR A 119 3.88 -6.20 -7.32
C THR A 119 2.57 -6.00 -8.08
N LEU A 120 2.07 -7.04 -8.71
CA LEU A 120 0.81 -6.96 -9.44
C LEU A 120 -0.38 -7.23 -8.51
N ILE A 121 -1.31 -6.27 -8.43
CA ILE A 121 -2.59 -6.43 -7.71
C ILE A 121 -3.70 -6.68 -8.73
N LEU A 122 -4.48 -7.74 -8.47
CA LEU A 122 -5.59 -8.17 -9.32
C LEU A 122 -6.90 -8.25 -8.53
N LEU A 123 -8.02 -8.06 -9.22
CA LEU A 123 -9.35 -8.40 -8.76
C LEU A 123 -9.89 -9.56 -9.61
N ASP A 124 -10.23 -10.68 -8.98
CA ASP A 124 -10.71 -11.88 -9.68
C ASP A 124 -9.82 -12.25 -10.89
N GLY A 125 -8.49 -12.18 -10.70
CA GLY A 125 -7.50 -12.51 -11.73
C GLY A 125 -7.33 -11.46 -12.83
N ARG A 126 -8.02 -10.30 -12.77
CA ARG A 126 -7.95 -9.25 -13.78
C ARG A 126 -7.43 -7.93 -13.20
N ARG A 127 -6.73 -7.17 -14.04
CA ARG A 127 -6.18 -5.84 -13.67
C ARG A 127 -7.28 -4.82 -13.44
N VAL A 128 -6.96 -3.80 -12.65
CA VAL A 128 -7.78 -2.62 -12.36
C VAL A 128 -7.03 -1.33 -12.70
N ALA A 129 -7.75 -0.21 -12.81
CA ALA A 129 -7.12 1.10 -12.97
C ALA A 129 -6.23 1.41 -11.76
N VAL A 130 -5.10 2.03 -12.02
CA VAL A 130 -4.12 2.42 -11.01
C VAL A 130 -4.38 3.85 -10.52
N TYR A 131 -3.87 4.21 -9.36
CA TYR A 131 -3.89 5.58 -8.85
C TYR A 131 -3.10 6.48 -9.83
N PRO A 132 -3.68 7.61 -10.27
CA PRO A 132 -3.13 8.36 -11.41
C PRO A 132 -1.80 9.04 -11.09
N THR A 133 -1.61 9.49 -9.86
CA THR A 133 -0.40 10.16 -9.42
C THR A 133 0.09 9.56 -8.12
N GLY A 134 1.37 9.35 -8.00
CA GLY A 134 1.95 8.86 -6.77
C GLY A 134 3.44 9.20 -6.74
N ASN A 135 3.89 9.81 -5.65
CA ASN A 135 5.29 10.05 -5.41
C ASN A 135 5.76 9.16 -4.26
N ASN A 136 6.77 8.36 -4.51
CA ASN A 136 7.46 7.62 -3.47
C ASN A 136 8.82 8.28 -3.23
N PRO A 137 9.17 8.68 -2.00
CA PRO A 137 10.47 9.26 -1.69
C PRO A 137 11.61 8.35 -2.17
N GLY A 138 12.53 8.92 -2.94
CA GLY A 138 13.66 8.17 -3.50
C GLY A 138 13.36 7.35 -4.76
N LEU A 139 12.10 7.25 -5.18
CA LEU A 139 11.70 6.68 -6.46
C LEU A 139 10.90 7.72 -7.24
N VAL A 140 11.00 7.66 -8.54
CA VAL A 140 10.23 8.51 -9.47
C VAL A 140 8.75 8.18 -9.31
N ASN A 141 7.87 9.07 -9.70
CA ASN A 141 6.42 8.93 -9.69
C ASN A 141 5.96 7.50 -9.94
N VAL A 142 5.24 6.91 -8.99
CA VAL A 142 4.85 5.51 -8.99
C VAL A 142 3.34 5.39 -9.13
N MET A 143 2.87 4.89 -10.27
CA MET A 143 1.48 4.45 -10.40
C MET A 143 1.30 3.08 -9.73
N PHE A 144 0.25 2.92 -8.94
CA PHE A 144 -0.04 1.69 -8.19
C PHE A 144 -1.55 1.49 -8.02
N VAL A 145 -1.95 0.28 -7.70
CA VAL A 145 -3.36 0.00 -7.34
C VAL A 145 -3.61 0.46 -5.91
N ASP A 146 -4.53 1.40 -5.73
CA ASP A 146 -4.95 1.85 -4.41
C ASP A 146 -5.88 0.84 -3.76
N LEU A 147 -5.42 0.19 -2.69
CA LEU A 147 -6.19 -0.78 -1.91
C LEU A 147 -7.42 -0.17 -1.23
N ASN A 148 -7.37 1.13 -0.90
CA ASN A 148 -8.45 1.85 -0.26
C ASN A 148 -9.62 2.12 -1.21
N SER A 149 -9.37 2.09 -2.52
CA SER A 149 -10.37 2.23 -3.57
C SER A 149 -11.17 0.95 -3.85
N ILE A 150 -10.89 -0.15 -3.14
CA ILE A 150 -11.55 -1.44 -3.31
C ILE A 150 -12.45 -1.72 -2.10
N PRO A 151 -13.75 -2.04 -2.29
CA PRO A 151 -14.67 -2.33 -1.19
C PRO A 151 -14.24 -3.56 -0.40
N GLN A 152 -13.67 -3.40 0.80
CA GLN A 152 -13.14 -4.51 1.62
C GLN A 152 -14.21 -5.55 1.95
N ALA A 153 -15.42 -5.13 2.29
CA ALA A 153 -16.52 -6.06 2.63
C ALA A 153 -16.91 -7.00 1.48
N ALA A 154 -16.54 -6.62 0.23
CA ALA A 154 -16.79 -7.44 -0.95
C ALA A 154 -15.68 -8.46 -1.23
N ILE A 155 -14.57 -8.44 -0.47
CA ILE A 155 -13.47 -9.39 -0.63
C ILE A 155 -13.82 -10.71 0.09
N GLU A 156 -13.79 -11.82 -0.64
CA GLU A 156 -13.99 -13.16 -0.11
C GLU A 156 -12.69 -13.81 0.36
N SER A 157 -11.62 -13.65 -0.42
CA SER A 157 -10.28 -14.12 -0.06
C SER A 157 -9.20 -13.33 -0.76
N ILE A 158 -7.98 -13.44 -0.24
CA ILE A 158 -6.78 -12.85 -0.80
C ILE A 158 -5.77 -13.95 -1.06
N GLU A 159 -5.44 -14.16 -2.33
CA GLU A 159 -4.38 -15.08 -2.74
C GLU A 159 -3.11 -14.30 -3.06
N ILE A 160 -1.99 -14.70 -2.45
CA ILE A 160 -0.68 -14.08 -2.70
C ILE A 160 0.24 -15.13 -3.34
N LEU A 161 0.54 -14.95 -4.59
CA LEU A 161 1.52 -15.74 -5.31
C LEU A 161 2.91 -15.17 -5.06
N LYS A 162 3.76 -15.97 -4.41
CA LYS A 162 5.12 -15.60 -4.01
C LYS A 162 6.15 -15.96 -5.08
N ASP A 163 5.87 -15.64 -6.34
CA ASP A 163 6.74 -16.00 -7.45
C ASP A 163 6.50 -15.08 -8.65
N GLY A 164 7.49 -14.91 -9.52
CA GLY A 164 7.32 -14.20 -10.78
C GLY A 164 6.23 -14.87 -11.64
N ALA A 165 5.31 -14.09 -12.16
CA ALA A 165 4.12 -14.59 -12.86
C ALA A 165 3.78 -13.83 -14.15
N SER A 166 4.78 -13.18 -14.76
CA SER A 166 4.56 -12.42 -15.99
C SER A 166 4.10 -13.28 -17.17
N THR A 167 4.41 -14.56 -17.20
CA THR A 167 3.87 -15.51 -18.19
C THR A 167 2.36 -15.68 -18.12
N THR A 168 1.78 -15.63 -16.91
CA THR A 168 0.33 -15.76 -16.71
C THR A 168 -0.38 -14.42 -16.81
N TYR A 169 0.14 -13.37 -16.15
CA TYR A 169 -0.56 -12.10 -15.96
C TYR A 169 0.04 -10.90 -16.70
N GLY A 170 1.18 -11.07 -17.40
CA GLY A 170 1.87 -10.01 -18.13
C GLY A 170 2.73 -9.13 -17.23
N ALA A 171 2.93 -7.89 -17.64
CA ALA A 171 3.79 -6.92 -16.98
C ALA A 171 3.56 -6.82 -15.44
N ASP A 172 4.55 -6.36 -14.69
CA ASP A 172 4.49 -5.99 -13.28
C ASP A 172 4.42 -7.16 -12.28
N ALA A 173 4.17 -8.39 -12.73
CA ALA A 173 4.16 -9.59 -11.88
C ALA A 173 5.59 -10.12 -11.63
N VAL A 174 6.47 -9.28 -11.09
CA VAL A 174 7.90 -9.55 -10.89
C VAL A 174 8.17 -10.12 -9.50
N ALA A 175 7.84 -9.38 -8.45
CA ALA A 175 8.03 -9.79 -7.05
C ALA A 175 6.94 -10.74 -6.55
N GLY A 176 5.79 -10.72 -7.22
CA GLY A 176 4.63 -11.56 -6.92
C GLY A 176 3.32 -10.95 -7.38
N VAL A 177 2.22 -11.64 -7.06
CA VAL A 177 0.86 -11.22 -7.39
C VAL A 177 -0.01 -11.28 -6.16
N VAL A 178 -0.79 -10.23 -5.91
CA VAL A 178 -1.85 -10.19 -4.90
C VAL A 178 -3.19 -10.20 -5.64
N ASN A 179 -3.94 -11.27 -5.53
CA ASN A 179 -5.23 -11.44 -6.18
C ASN A 179 -6.35 -11.36 -5.13
N LEU A 180 -7.11 -10.29 -5.19
CA LEU A 180 -8.28 -10.06 -4.35
C LEU A 180 -9.48 -10.73 -5.01
N LYS A 181 -9.98 -11.80 -4.43
CA LYS A 181 -11.20 -12.48 -4.92
C LYS A 181 -12.41 -11.87 -4.30
N MET A 182 -13.34 -11.44 -5.14
CA MET A 182 -14.58 -10.81 -4.72
C MET A 182 -15.64 -11.85 -4.36
N ARG A 183 -16.65 -11.45 -3.59
CA ARG A 183 -17.77 -12.32 -3.20
C ARG A 183 -18.72 -12.52 -4.35
N HIS A 184 -18.83 -13.75 -4.79
CA HIS A 184 -19.78 -14.22 -5.79
C HIS A 184 -20.71 -15.26 -5.17
N ASN A 185 -21.88 -15.44 -5.76
CA ASN A 185 -22.80 -16.54 -5.42
C ASN A 185 -23.17 -16.64 -3.93
N TYR A 186 -23.23 -15.48 -3.24
CA TYR A 186 -23.66 -15.45 -1.85
C TYR A 186 -25.15 -15.83 -1.74
N ASP A 187 -25.53 -16.58 -0.68
CA ASP A 187 -26.93 -16.93 -0.39
C ASP A 187 -27.25 -16.54 1.05
N GLY A 188 -28.26 -15.68 1.24
CA GLY A 188 -28.63 -15.13 2.52
C GLY A 188 -28.33 -13.65 2.67
N ALA A 189 -28.28 -13.16 3.92
CA ALA A 189 -27.90 -11.80 4.23
C ALA A 189 -26.99 -11.74 5.45
N GLU A 190 -26.08 -10.77 5.47
CA GLU A 190 -25.20 -10.48 6.59
C GLU A 190 -25.13 -8.98 6.82
N ALA A 191 -25.20 -8.56 8.07
CA ALA A 191 -24.92 -7.19 8.48
C ALA A 191 -23.81 -7.21 9.52
N ARG A 192 -22.86 -6.29 9.37
CA ARG A 192 -21.71 -6.14 10.27
C ARG A 192 -21.57 -4.70 10.68
N ILE A 193 -21.25 -4.47 11.95
CA ILE A 193 -20.87 -3.18 12.52
C ILE A 193 -19.66 -3.42 13.42
N GLN A 194 -18.63 -2.60 13.24
CA GLN A 194 -17.41 -2.65 14.03
C GLN A 194 -17.03 -1.22 14.42
N TYR A 195 -16.62 -1.05 15.68
CA TYR A 195 -16.06 0.20 16.18
C TYR A 195 -14.87 -0.09 17.07
N GLY A 196 -13.83 0.69 16.91
CA GLY A 196 -12.65 0.65 17.75
C GLY A 196 -12.10 2.04 18.03
N ASN A 197 -11.24 2.13 19.03
CA ASN A 197 -10.56 3.37 19.39
C ASN A 197 -9.25 3.09 20.12
N THR A 198 -8.33 4.05 20.08
CA THR A 198 -7.10 4.01 20.87
C THR A 198 -7.40 4.39 22.33
N LEU A 199 -6.59 3.92 23.27
CA LEU A 199 -6.77 4.22 24.68
C LEU A 199 -6.18 5.58 25.09
N ASP A 200 -5.26 6.13 24.33
CA ASP A 200 -4.55 7.35 24.69
C ASP A 200 -5.22 8.61 24.12
N LYS A 201 -5.30 8.72 22.82
CA LYS A 201 -5.90 9.84 22.10
C LYS A 201 -6.90 9.31 21.09
N ASP A 202 -7.99 10.03 20.94
CA ASP A 202 -9.06 9.63 20.04
C ASP A 202 -8.57 9.42 18.61
N SER A 203 -8.71 8.17 18.14
CA SER A 203 -8.56 7.75 16.75
C SER A 203 -9.62 6.71 16.44
N GLY A 204 -10.87 7.09 16.67
CA GLY A 204 -12.00 6.20 16.46
C GLY A 204 -12.08 5.72 15.02
N GLU A 205 -12.24 4.40 14.86
CA GLU A 205 -12.52 3.77 13.58
C GLU A 205 -13.89 3.11 13.63
N PHE A 206 -14.69 3.35 12.61
CA PHE A 206 -16.02 2.76 12.44
C PHE A 206 -16.11 2.09 11.08
N ASP A 207 -16.51 0.82 11.06
CA ASP A 207 -16.78 0.05 9.85
C ASP A 207 -18.17 -0.57 9.91
N SER A 208 -18.92 -0.49 8.83
CA SER A 208 -20.19 -1.17 8.69
C SER A 208 -20.38 -1.69 7.28
N SER A 209 -20.96 -2.88 7.17
CA SER A 209 -21.28 -3.48 5.89
C SER A 209 -22.59 -4.26 5.93
N ALA A 210 -23.23 -4.35 4.77
CA ALA A 210 -24.38 -5.19 4.53
C ALA A 210 -24.16 -5.99 3.25
N ILE A 211 -24.34 -7.30 3.35
CA ILE A 211 -24.20 -8.25 2.26
C ILE A 211 -25.53 -8.94 2.10
N PHE A 212 -25.98 -9.10 0.87
CA PHE A 212 -27.18 -9.87 0.54
C PHE A 212 -26.96 -10.64 -0.75
N GLY A 213 -27.49 -11.82 -0.80
CA GLY A 213 -27.43 -12.68 -1.95
C GLY A 213 -28.72 -13.48 -2.13
N VAL A 214 -29.11 -13.66 -3.36
CA VAL A 214 -30.30 -14.42 -3.72
C VAL A 214 -29.96 -15.36 -4.87
N GLY A 215 -30.00 -16.68 -4.56
CA GLY A 215 -29.91 -17.75 -5.56
C GLY A 215 -31.31 -18.29 -5.90
N LYS A 216 -31.74 -18.18 -7.17
CA LYS A 216 -32.99 -18.78 -7.62
C LYS A 216 -32.81 -19.48 -8.96
N GLY A 217 -32.86 -20.81 -8.95
CA GLY A 217 -32.64 -21.60 -10.17
C GLY A 217 -31.23 -21.39 -10.70
N ASP A 218 -31.14 -20.92 -11.95
CA ASP A 218 -29.88 -20.71 -12.65
C ASP A 218 -29.26 -19.30 -12.44
N THR A 219 -29.89 -18.48 -11.60
CA THR A 219 -29.43 -17.09 -11.37
C THR A 219 -29.03 -16.87 -9.94
N ASN A 220 -27.88 -16.25 -9.72
CA ASN A 220 -27.46 -15.69 -8.44
C ASN A 220 -27.15 -14.21 -8.58
N ILE A 221 -27.53 -13.40 -7.60
CA ILE A 221 -27.19 -11.99 -7.48
C ILE A 221 -26.67 -11.77 -6.06
N THR A 222 -25.49 -11.17 -5.97
CA THR A 222 -24.85 -10.77 -4.71
C THR A 222 -24.69 -9.26 -4.69
N GLY A 223 -25.03 -8.62 -3.58
CA GLY A 223 -24.82 -7.20 -3.37
C GLY A 223 -24.11 -6.93 -2.04
N VAL A 224 -23.23 -5.94 -2.01
CA VAL A 224 -22.49 -5.49 -0.83
C VAL A 224 -22.57 -3.97 -0.76
N LEU A 225 -22.84 -3.45 0.44
CA LEU A 225 -22.72 -2.05 0.79
C LEU A 225 -21.71 -1.91 1.91
N ASN A 226 -20.86 -0.89 1.86
CA ASN A 226 -19.88 -0.63 2.91
C ASN A 226 -19.78 0.85 3.23
N TYR A 227 -19.48 1.13 4.49
CA TYR A 227 -19.11 2.44 5.00
C TYR A 227 -17.99 2.30 6.02
N TYR A 228 -16.96 3.11 5.91
CA TYR A 228 -15.83 3.17 6.83
C TYR A 228 -15.50 4.63 7.14
N HIS A 229 -15.17 4.91 8.39
CA HIS A 229 -14.68 6.21 8.84
C HIS A 229 -13.59 6.02 9.89
N ARG A 230 -12.54 6.83 9.81
CA ARG A 230 -11.45 6.90 10.79
C ARG A 230 -11.08 8.35 11.08
N ASN A 231 -10.97 8.69 12.36
CA ASN A 231 -10.45 9.97 12.81
C ASN A 231 -8.95 10.07 12.56
N SER A 232 -8.45 11.31 12.41
CA SER A 232 -7.02 11.57 12.26
C SER A 232 -6.25 11.40 13.56
N ILE A 233 -4.93 11.17 13.45
CA ILE A 233 -3.97 11.25 14.55
C ILE A 233 -2.94 12.33 14.21
N ALA A 234 -2.81 13.36 15.06
CA ALA A 234 -1.76 14.34 14.88
C ALA A 234 -0.44 13.88 15.53
N ASN A 235 0.69 14.30 14.94
CA ASN A 235 2.01 13.98 15.50
C ASN A 235 2.20 14.47 16.92
N ARG A 236 1.61 15.62 17.25
CA ARG A 236 1.61 16.18 18.61
C ARG A 236 0.90 15.29 19.64
N ASP A 237 0.07 14.38 19.22
CA ASP A 237 -0.74 13.53 20.10
C ASP A 237 -0.01 12.26 20.55
N ARG A 238 1.18 12.03 20.04
CA ARG A 238 2.03 10.88 20.39
C ARG A 238 3.39 11.35 20.90
N GLY A 239 3.83 10.81 22.04
CA GLY A 239 5.08 11.18 22.67
C GLY A 239 6.32 10.92 21.80
N PHE A 240 6.28 9.87 20.98
CA PHE A 240 7.36 9.48 20.09
C PHE A 240 7.47 10.32 18.82
N SER A 241 6.40 11.02 18.40
CA SER A 241 6.38 11.88 17.21
C SER A 241 6.22 13.38 17.52
N LEU A 242 5.97 13.75 18.77
CA LEU A 242 5.80 15.16 19.19
C LEU A 242 6.94 16.07 18.74
N THR A 243 8.17 15.56 18.74
CA THR A 243 9.37 16.29 18.32
C THR A 243 10.06 15.51 17.22
N PRO A 244 10.13 16.07 16.00
CA PRO A 244 10.81 15.39 14.90
C PRO A 244 12.31 15.26 15.14
N PRO A 245 13.01 14.34 14.48
CA PRO A 245 14.45 14.19 14.59
C PRO A 245 15.23 15.43 14.19
N PHE A 246 14.67 16.23 13.30
CA PHE A 246 15.22 17.51 12.85
C PHE A 246 14.14 18.58 12.82
N LEU A 247 14.52 19.81 12.99
CA LEU A 247 13.62 20.95 12.94
C LEU A 247 13.76 21.67 11.59
N SER A 248 12.65 22.18 11.05
CA SER A 248 12.69 22.95 9.80
C SER A 248 13.54 24.21 9.96
N SER A 249 14.35 24.48 8.92
CA SER A 249 15.15 25.70 8.85
C SER A 249 14.35 26.93 8.39
N ASN A 250 13.10 26.75 7.97
CA ASN A 250 12.23 27.84 7.54
C ASN A 250 11.62 28.57 8.73
N ALA A 251 12.35 29.50 9.27
CA ALA A 251 12.01 30.38 10.39
C ALA A 251 11.60 29.67 11.70
N SER A 252 12.10 30.14 12.81
CA SER A 252 11.60 29.79 14.13
C SER A 252 12.38 30.55 15.21
N PRO A 253 11.74 31.08 16.24
CA PRO A 253 10.27 31.11 16.48
C PRO A 253 9.55 32.21 15.69
N TYR A 254 10.27 32.99 14.91
CA TYR A 254 9.76 34.14 14.13
C TYR A 254 9.39 33.72 12.71
N ASN A 255 8.50 34.48 12.08
CA ASN A 255 7.98 34.12 10.76
C ASN A 255 9.03 34.25 9.64
N LEU A 256 10.06 35.03 9.84
CA LEU A 256 11.14 35.27 8.86
C LEU A 256 12.51 34.84 9.37
N GLN A 257 13.29 34.27 8.47
CA GLN A 257 14.74 34.08 8.58
C GLN A 257 15.41 34.81 7.44
N LEU A 258 16.03 35.94 7.75
CA LEU A 258 16.73 36.76 6.77
C LEU A 258 18.02 36.07 6.26
N SER A 259 18.35 36.25 4.99
CA SER A 259 19.60 35.77 4.41
C SER A 259 20.82 36.57 4.86
N SER A 260 22.03 36.01 4.64
CA SER A 260 23.29 36.68 4.88
C SER A 260 23.47 37.94 4.02
N ASP A 261 22.91 37.89 2.85
CA ASP A 261 23.04 38.95 1.85
C ASP A 261 22.25 40.17 2.25
N VAL A 262 21.02 39.99 2.79
CA VAL A 262 20.23 41.09 3.32
C VAL A 262 20.97 41.81 4.45
N VAL A 263 21.59 41.07 5.35
CA VAL A 263 22.29 41.69 6.49
C VAL A 263 23.68 42.19 6.14
N GLY A 264 24.39 41.48 5.26
CA GLY A 264 25.69 41.90 4.77
C GLY A 264 25.63 43.16 3.93
N ALA A 265 24.62 43.30 3.08
CA ALA A 265 24.37 44.47 2.23
C ALA A 265 23.87 45.69 3.01
N ALA A 266 23.29 45.52 4.16
CA ALA A 266 23.05 46.63 5.08
C ALA A 266 24.37 47.27 5.55
N GLY A 267 25.49 46.96 4.88
CA GLY A 267 26.81 47.66 5.02
C GLY A 267 27.55 47.30 6.28
N GLY A 268 27.46 46.06 6.75
CA GLY A 268 27.85 45.83 8.12
C GLY A 268 27.12 46.79 9.03
N ARG A 269 26.09 47.45 8.55
CA ARG A 269 25.08 48.05 9.41
C ARG A 269 24.48 46.83 10.08
N ASN A 270 25.18 46.50 11.05
CA ASN A 270 24.53 45.95 12.14
C ASN A 270 23.25 46.72 12.26
N LEU A 271 22.25 46.04 12.03
CA LEU A 271 20.89 46.34 12.29
C LEU A 271 20.80 46.96 13.70
N ASN A 272 21.95 47.13 14.31
CA ASN A 272 22.22 47.75 15.58
C ASN A 272 23.55 48.53 15.52
N PRO A 273 23.57 49.89 15.67
CA PRO A 273 24.79 50.64 15.73
C PRO A 273 25.69 50.18 16.88
N GLY A 274 26.67 49.39 16.60
CA GLY A 274 27.66 48.91 17.58
C GLY A 274 27.52 47.45 18.02
N GLY A 275 26.63 46.63 17.44
CA GLY A 275 26.44 45.25 17.85
C GLY A 275 25.97 44.31 16.74
N THR A 276 25.67 43.14 17.16
CA THR A 276 25.10 42.05 16.37
C THR A 276 23.58 41.95 16.52
N GLU A 277 22.93 42.95 17.13
CA GLU A 277 21.52 42.96 17.50
C GLU A 277 20.76 44.18 17.02
N PHE A 278 19.50 44.06 16.65
CA PHE A 278 18.55 45.11 16.42
C PHE A 278 18.17 45.74 17.75
N ALA A 279 18.90 46.72 18.22
CA ALA A 279 18.61 47.37 19.46
C ALA A 279 17.44 48.33 19.40
N SER A 280 17.04 48.78 18.24
CA SER A 280 16.10 49.86 18.16
C SER A 280 15.47 50.07 16.79
N ALA A 281 14.93 49.03 16.17
CA ALA A 281 13.93 49.30 15.15
C ALA A 281 12.68 49.76 15.89
N PRO A 282 12.25 51.00 15.80
CA PRO A 282 11.20 51.57 16.66
C PRO A 282 9.83 50.97 16.41
N ASP A 283 9.68 50.18 15.34
CA ASP A 283 8.37 49.77 14.85
C ASP A 283 7.99 48.33 15.18
N PHE A 284 8.78 47.62 15.95
CA PHE A 284 8.45 46.27 16.42
C PHE A 284 7.63 46.27 17.73
N THR A 285 7.00 47.38 18.07
CA THR A 285 6.37 47.59 19.40
C THR A 285 4.92 47.14 19.49
N ASN A 286 4.24 46.91 18.38
CA ASN A 286 2.79 46.60 18.41
C ASN A 286 2.54 45.12 18.05
N GLY A 287 2.74 44.23 19.00
CA GLY A 287 2.52 42.78 18.79
C GLY A 287 3.59 42.06 17.97
N LEU A 288 4.65 42.76 17.59
CA LEU A 288 5.78 42.21 16.90
C LEU A 288 6.80 41.64 17.88
N ALA A 289 7.56 40.69 17.44
CA ALA A 289 8.72 40.24 18.18
C ALA A 289 9.69 41.40 18.39
N PRO A 290 10.34 41.50 19.55
CA PRO A 290 11.35 42.54 19.78
C PRO A 290 12.36 42.54 18.65
N ALA A 291 12.79 43.72 18.24
CA ALA A 291 13.73 43.93 17.13
C ALA A 291 14.98 43.07 17.21
N ASN A 292 15.52 42.87 18.40
CA ASN A 292 16.68 42.00 18.64
C ASN A 292 16.46 40.52 18.30
N ARG A 293 15.26 40.12 18.00
CA ARG A 293 14.95 38.72 17.64
C ARG A 293 15.07 38.42 16.14
N TYR A 294 15.20 39.47 15.31
CA TYR A 294 15.45 39.33 13.87
C TYR A 294 16.93 39.46 13.53
N LEU A 295 17.77 39.55 14.53
CA LEU A 295 19.19 39.65 14.38
C LEU A 295 19.85 38.31 14.50
N TYR A 296 20.75 38.14 13.64
CA TYR A 296 21.45 36.95 13.42
C TYR A 296 22.94 37.17 13.68
N ASP A 297 23.64 36.11 14.08
CA ASP A 297 25.09 36.11 14.15
C ASP A 297 25.72 36.44 12.78
N ALA A 298 27.05 36.38 12.71
CA ALA A 298 27.80 36.63 11.47
C ALA A 298 27.37 35.74 10.28
N ASN A 299 26.64 34.67 10.53
CA ASN A 299 26.07 33.79 9.53
C ASN A 299 24.57 34.01 9.34
N ASN A 300 24.05 35.10 9.83
CA ASN A 300 22.67 35.51 9.72
C ASN A 300 21.63 34.50 10.19
N ARG A 301 21.87 33.92 11.31
CA ARG A 301 20.94 32.95 11.88
C ARG A 301 20.66 33.30 13.31
N VAL A 302 19.39 33.37 13.67
CA VAL A 302 18.99 33.43 15.06
C VAL A 302 19.62 32.26 15.79
N ARG A 303 20.42 32.53 16.82
CA ARG A 303 20.95 31.49 17.66
C ARG A 303 20.24 31.53 19.00
N ALA A 304 19.77 30.39 19.44
CA ALA A 304 19.39 30.22 20.83
C ALA A 304 20.63 30.38 21.73
N ALA A 305 20.40 30.80 22.98
CA ALA A 305 21.44 30.80 23.99
C ALA A 305 22.13 29.41 24.01
N GLY A 306 23.41 29.38 23.79
CA GLY A 306 24.18 28.14 23.67
C GLY A 306 24.59 27.70 22.25
N GLY A 307 24.28 28.47 21.22
CA GLY A 307 24.75 28.23 19.85
C GLY A 307 23.93 27.25 19.02
N LEU A 308 22.82 26.75 19.56
CA LEU A 308 21.87 25.91 18.83
C LEU A 308 20.96 26.77 17.98
N ARG A 309 20.73 26.36 16.74
CA ARG A 309 19.79 26.97 15.84
C ARG A 309 18.37 26.67 16.29
N PRO A 310 17.53 27.62 16.63
CA PRO A 310 16.13 27.33 16.83
C PRO A 310 15.53 26.94 15.48
N GLY A 311 14.86 25.82 15.46
CA GLY A 311 14.15 25.33 14.29
C GLY A 311 12.64 25.33 14.53
N PHE A 312 11.87 25.24 13.46
CA PHE A 312 10.42 25.14 13.54
C PHE A 312 10.01 23.68 13.72
N ASN A 313 9.26 23.39 14.78
CA ASN A 313 8.69 22.06 14.99
C ASN A 313 7.39 21.92 14.19
N PHE A 314 7.49 21.31 13.02
CA PHE A 314 6.35 21.09 12.14
C PHE A 314 5.41 19.98 12.63
N ASN A 315 5.87 19.05 13.47
CA ASN A 315 5.03 17.97 14.04
C ASN A 315 3.96 18.48 15.02
N GLN A 316 4.06 19.72 15.47
CA GLN A 316 2.97 20.33 16.23
C GLN A 316 1.73 20.61 15.37
N PHE A 317 1.84 20.58 14.06
CA PHE A 317 0.81 21.00 13.11
C PHE A 317 0.37 19.88 12.18
N SER A 318 1.25 18.94 11.85
CA SER A 318 1.00 17.91 10.86
C SER A 318 0.34 16.68 11.47
N LEU A 319 -0.38 15.94 10.60
CA LEU A 319 -1.01 14.67 10.94
C LEU A 319 -0.03 13.52 10.67
N SER A 320 0.00 12.54 11.57
CA SER A 320 0.66 11.26 11.36
C SER A 320 -0.22 10.31 10.57
N LEU A 321 -1.51 10.35 10.83
CA LEU A 321 -2.52 9.54 10.17
C LEU A 321 -3.70 10.44 9.79
N PRO A 322 -4.06 10.55 8.50
CA PRO A 322 -5.14 11.42 8.05
C PRO A 322 -6.51 10.86 8.44
N GLU A 323 -7.51 11.73 8.53
CA GLU A 323 -8.91 11.32 8.54
C GLU A 323 -9.26 10.64 7.21
N SER A 324 -10.06 9.57 7.28
CA SER A 324 -10.51 8.86 6.09
C SER A 324 -11.98 8.48 6.19
N GLU A 325 -12.74 8.76 5.15
CA GLU A 325 -14.12 8.31 4.99
C GLU A 325 -14.25 7.55 3.67
N ARG A 326 -14.89 6.38 3.71
CA ARG A 326 -15.07 5.52 2.53
C ARG A 326 -16.48 4.98 2.49
N TYR A 327 -17.10 5.03 1.32
CA TYR A 327 -18.37 4.35 1.10
C TYR A 327 -18.46 3.78 -0.31
N GLY A 328 -19.15 2.66 -0.44
CA GLY A 328 -19.25 2.02 -1.72
C GLY A 328 -20.28 0.94 -1.79
N ALA A 329 -20.45 0.45 -3.00
CA ALA A 329 -21.33 -0.65 -3.32
C ALA A 329 -20.68 -1.58 -4.34
N TYR A 330 -20.87 -2.87 -4.16
CA TYR A 330 -20.47 -3.92 -5.10
C TYR A 330 -21.69 -4.76 -5.46
N VAL A 331 -21.79 -5.15 -6.73
CA VAL A 331 -22.82 -6.06 -7.22
C VAL A 331 -22.18 -7.09 -8.14
N SER A 332 -22.58 -8.34 -7.97
CA SER A 332 -22.23 -9.46 -8.86
C SER A 332 -23.50 -10.21 -9.25
N ALA A 333 -23.59 -10.60 -10.49
CA ALA A 333 -24.69 -11.41 -11.02
C ALA A 333 -24.13 -12.52 -11.93
N GLU A 334 -24.59 -13.74 -11.72
CA GLU A 334 -24.33 -14.89 -12.58
C GLU A 334 -25.62 -15.54 -13.05
N HIS A 335 -25.66 -15.95 -14.33
CA HIS A 335 -26.79 -16.67 -14.89
C HIS A 335 -26.31 -17.83 -15.77
N LYS A 336 -26.74 -19.04 -15.42
CA LYS A 336 -26.45 -20.27 -16.19
C LYS A 336 -27.39 -20.34 -17.39
N ILE A 337 -26.85 -20.11 -18.60
CA ILE A 337 -27.61 -20.16 -19.85
C ILE A 337 -27.78 -21.61 -20.30
N PHE A 338 -26.69 -22.38 -20.24
CA PHE A 338 -26.66 -23.81 -20.57
C PHE A 338 -25.98 -24.61 -19.43
N GLY A 339 -26.53 -24.48 -18.21
CA GLY A 339 -25.92 -25.09 -17.04
C GLY A 339 -24.49 -24.58 -16.82
N ASP A 340 -23.56 -25.46 -16.43
CA ASP A 340 -22.17 -25.12 -16.23
C ASP A 340 -21.38 -24.95 -17.54
N GLN A 341 -21.97 -25.30 -18.70
CA GLN A 341 -21.30 -25.12 -19.99
C GLN A 341 -21.31 -23.69 -20.52
N MET A 342 -22.26 -22.87 -20.06
CA MET A 342 -22.28 -21.45 -20.40
C MET A 342 -22.97 -20.64 -19.29
N VAL A 343 -22.18 -19.87 -18.61
CA VAL A 343 -22.60 -18.95 -17.55
C VAL A 343 -22.24 -17.53 -17.97
N ALA A 344 -23.23 -16.68 -18.07
CA ALA A 344 -23.00 -15.23 -18.21
C ALA A 344 -22.79 -14.63 -16.83
N TYR A 345 -21.82 -13.74 -16.69
CA TYR A 345 -21.56 -13.03 -15.47
C TYR A 345 -21.38 -11.53 -15.69
N ALA A 346 -21.72 -10.77 -14.67
CA ALA A 346 -21.46 -9.33 -14.62
C ALA A 346 -21.17 -8.94 -13.18
N ASP A 347 -20.15 -8.14 -12.99
CA ASP A 347 -19.81 -7.58 -11.69
C ASP A 347 -19.35 -6.12 -11.83
N GLY A 348 -19.48 -5.40 -10.74
CA GLY A 348 -18.99 -4.05 -10.70
C GLY A 348 -19.09 -3.42 -9.32
N PHE A 349 -18.30 -2.38 -9.10
CA PHE A 349 -18.39 -1.57 -7.90
C PHE A 349 -18.21 -0.08 -8.18
N TYR A 350 -18.69 0.69 -7.23
CA TYR A 350 -18.32 2.07 -7.00
C TYR A 350 -17.79 2.21 -5.58
N GLN A 351 -16.64 2.87 -5.44
CA GLN A 351 -16.06 3.22 -4.15
C GLN A 351 -15.63 4.68 -4.19
N ASN A 352 -16.05 5.47 -3.20
CA ASN A 352 -15.57 6.81 -2.93
C ASN A 352 -14.68 6.76 -1.68
N VAL A 353 -13.55 7.43 -1.75
CA VAL A 353 -12.59 7.58 -0.65
C VAL A 353 -12.30 9.04 -0.47
N LYS A 354 -12.59 9.57 0.71
CA LYS A 354 -12.24 10.92 1.12
C LYS A 354 -11.19 10.87 2.19
N THR A 355 -10.19 11.74 2.06
CA THR A 355 -9.11 11.85 3.01
C THR A 355 -8.84 13.32 3.29
N HIS A 356 -8.82 13.70 4.56
CA HIS A 356 -8.41 15.03 5.00
C HIS A 356 -7.04 14.95 5.64
N ASN A 357 -6.07 15.70 5.08
CA ASN A 357 -4.71 15.76 5.57
C ASN A 357 -4.31 17.20 5.91
N GLU A 358 -3.53 17.32 6.98
CA GLU A 358 -2.95 18.60 7.40
C GLU A 358 -1.43 18.51 7.45
N LEU A 359 -0.78 19.45 6.81
CA LEU A 359 0.64 19.68 6.92
C LEU A 359 0.91 21.01 7.65
N ALA A 360 2.10 21.16 8.15
CA ALA A 360 2.54 22.42 8.76
C ALA A 360 2.32 23.60 7.81
N PRO A 361 2.17 24.83 8.34
CA PRO A 361 2.00 26.05 7.54
C PRO A 361 3.01 26.15 6.40
N PRO A 362 2.68 26.84 5.29
CA PRO A 362 3.56 26.94 4.12
C PRO A 362 4.96 27.42 4.48
N ALA A 363 5.96 26.76 3.91
CA ALA A 363 7.36 27.16 3.96
C ALA A 363 7.78 27.70 2.60
N THR A 364 8.46 28.82 2.56
CA THR A 364 8.85 29.44 1.29
C THR A 364 10.08 28.79 0.64
N GLY A 365 10.89 28.04 1.41
CA GLY A 365 12.25 27.78 0.99
C GLY A 365 13.03 29.11 0.90
N SER A 366 13.83 29.28 -0.14
CA SER A 366 14.41 30.56 -0.50
C SER A 366 13.39 31.46 -1.22
N PHE A 367 13.43 32.78 -1.01
CA PHE A 367 12.58 33.73 -1.74
C PHE A 367 12.93 33.84 -3.22
N GLU A 368 14.09 33.37 -3.62
CA GLU A 368 14.58 33.39 -5.02
C GLU A 368 14.82 31.97 -5.57
N THR A 369 14.06 31.03 -5.17
CA THR A 369 14.19 29.68 -5.76
C THR A 369 13.84 29.70 -7.24
N LYS A 370 14.77 29.26 -8.09
CA LYS A 370 14.59 29.26 -9.55
C LYS A 370 13.42 28.37 -9.96
N GLY A 371 12.63 28.86 -10.89
CA GLY A 371 11.42 28.16 -11.37
C GLY A 371 10.19 28.38 -10.51
N GLN A 372 10.32 29.14 -9.42
CA GLN A 372 9.21 29.59 -8.59
C GLN A 372 8.98 31.10 -8.74
N THR A 373 7.82 31.58 -8.35
CA THR A 373 7.58 33.04 -8.27
C THR A 373 8.48 33.64 -7.20
N ILE A 374 9.29 34.60 -7.58
CA ILE A 374 10.19 35.31 -6.65
C ILE A 374 9.34 36.04 -5.61
N LEU A 375 9.67 35.83 -4.34
CA LEU A 375 9.06 36.54 -3.23
C LEU A 375 9.94 37.69 -2.80
N ALA A 376 9.33 38.84 -2.51
CA ALA A 376 10.08 40.03 -2.10
C ALA A 376 9.28 40.91 -1.17
N ILE A 377 9.90 41.34 -0.08
CA ILE A 377 9.35 42.38 0.81
C ILE A 377 9.89 43.74 0.36
N PRO A 378 9.02 44.67 -0.06
CA PRO A 378 9.47 46.02 -0.45
C PRO A 378 10.21 46.74 0.68
N PRO A 379 11.05 47.75 0.40
CA PRO A 379 11.77 48.54 1.40
C PRO A 379 10.80 49.30 2.31
N HIS A 380 11.30 49.87 3.40
CA HIS A 380 10.50 50.69 4.31
C HIS A 380 9.84 51.90 3.61
N SER A 381 10.60 52.54 2.76
CA SER A 381 10.16 53.63 1.92
C SER A 381 10.49 53.36 0.44
N PRO A 382 9.73 53.95 -0.51
CA PRO A 382 10.01 53.76 -1.92
C PRO A 382 11.46 54.15 -2.30
N ILE A 383 12.13 53.25 -3.06
CA ILE A 383 13.48 53.48 -3.58
C ILE A 383 13.38 53.57 -5.09
N ALA A 384 14.07 54.55 -5.69
CA ALA A 384 14.12 54.67 -7.16
C ALA A 384 14.93 53.49 -7.74
N PRO A 385 14.46 52.86 -8.83
CA PRO A 385 15.23 51.81 -9.52
C PRO A 385 16.62 52.28 -9.91
N GLY A 386 17.65 51.51 -9.59
CA GLY A 386 19.05 51.85 -9.78
C GLY A 386 19.67 52.69 -8.66
N SER A 387 18.89 52.92 -7.58
CA SER A 387 19.36 53.59 -6.36
C SER A 387 19.34 52.64 -5.14
N GLU A 388 19.15 51.38 -5.40
CA GLU A 388 19.19 50.35 -4.37
C GLU A 388 20.58 50.32 -3.69
N PRO A 389 20.67 50.03 -2.40
CA PRO A 389 21.94 49.85 -1.73
C PRO A 389 22.83 48.81 -2.41
N PRO A 390 24.16 49.03 -2.47
CA PRO A 390 25.07 48.06 -3.09
C PRO A 390 24.93 46.67 -2.52
N ASN A 391 24.92 45.63 -3.40
CA ASN A 391 24.78 44.21 -3.07
C ASN A 391 23.43 43.88 -2.39
N THR A 392 22.36 44.59 -2.71
CA THR A 392 20.99 44.24 -2.32
C THR A 392 20.20 43.81 -3.52
N PRO A 393 19.13 43.00 -3.37
CA PRO A 393 18.19 42.68 -4.42
C PRO A 393 17.63 43.96 -5.05
N THR A 394 17.59 44.00 -6.40
CA THR A 394 17.12 45.16 -7.15
C THR A 394 15.66 45.01 -7.60
N HIS A 395 15.03 46.11 -7.99
CA HIS A 395 13.70 46.09 -8.61
C HIS A 395 13.65 45.20 -9.85
N ALA A 396 14.73 45.21 -10.66
CA ALA A 396 14.82 44.44 -11.89
C ALA A 396 14.90 42.91 -11.62
N GLU A 397 15.57 42.50 -10.57
CA GLU A 397 15.71 41.10 -10.18
C GLU A 397 14.43 40.56 -9.51
N THR A 398 13.82 41.38 -8.68
CA THR A 398 12.69 40.92 -7.82
C THR A 398 11.30 41.24 -8.39
N GLY A 399 11.22 42.11 -9.39
CA GLY A 399 9.93 42.60 -9.94
C GLY A 399 9.18 43.56 -8.98
N VAL A 400 9.78 44.01 -7.88
CA VAL A 400 9.18 44.97 -6.97
C VAL A 400 8.92 46.28 -7.65
N PRO A 401 7.70 46.88 -7.66
CA PRO A 401 7.42 48.18 -8.27
C PRO A 401 8.22 49.32 -7.64
N ALA A 402 8.51 50.34 -8.39
CA ALA A 402 9.34 51.50 -7.96
C ALA A 402 8.72 52.32 -6.80
N ASP A 403 7.41 52.31 -6.71
CA ASP A 403 6.61 52.96 -5.65
C ASP A 403 6.28 52.06 -4.48
N ALA A 404 6.68 50.78 -4.55
CA ALA A 404 6.38 49.79 -3.54
C ALA A 404 7.13 50.07 -2.24
N PHE A 405 6.40 49.89 -1.13
CA PHE A 405 6.99 49.94 0.20
C PHE A 405 6.21 49.07 1.19
N ASN A 406 6.87 48.67 2.26
CA ASN A 406 6.24 47.98 3.38
C ASN A 406 6.60 48.71 4.68
N PRO A 407 5.65 49.34 5.35
CA PRO A 407 5.94 50.16 6.54
C PRO A 407 6.49 49.34 7.72
N PHE A 408 6.36 48.01 7.68
CA PHE A 408 6.89 47.12 8.70
C PHE A 408 8.31 46.62 8.40
N ASN A 409 8.82 46.82 7.15
CA ASN A 409 10.18 46.47 6.83
C ASN A 409 11.15 47.44 7.52
N PRO A 410 12.01 46.98 8.45
CA PRO A 410 12.91 47.89 9.18
C PRO A 410 14.13 48.32 8.35
N PHE A 411 14.22 47.83 7.09
CA PHE A 411 15.37 48.10 6.21
C PHE A 411 14.97 49.00 5.07
N GLU A 412 15.88 49.88 4.66
CA GLU A 412 15.76 50.66 3.45
C GLU A 412 16.31 49.86 2.25
N GLN A 413 15.80 48.63 2.10
CA GLN A 413 16.19 47.75 1.00
C GLN A 413 15.12 46.69 0.76
N ILE A 414 15.07 46.11 -0.44
CA ILE A 414 14.26 44.98 -0.77
C ILE A 414 14.80 43.74 -0.04
N ILE A 415 13.93 42.93 0.55
CA ILE A 415 14.28 41.66 1.16
C ILE A 415 13.80 40.53 0.24
N SER A 416 14.74 39.74 -0.29
CA SER A 416 14.48 38.57 -1.13
C SER A 416 15.64 37.57 -0.96
N GLY A 417 16.06 36.89 -1.99
CA GLY A 417 17.20 36.00 -1.98
C GLY A 417 17.04 34.77 -1.07
N GLY A 418 18.09 34.42 -0.36
CA GLY A 418 18.11 33.32 0.60
C GLY A 418 17.25 33.50 1.85
N THR A 419 16.42 34.55 1.90
CA THR A 419 15.45 34.78 2.97
C THR A 419 14.39 33.66 2.96
N ARG A 420 14.02 33.19 4.14
CA ARG A 420 13.03 32.10 4.31
C ARG A 420 11.92 32.55 5.25
N ALA A 421 10.71 32.09 5.00
CA ALA A 421 9.56 32.34 5.86
C ALA A 421 8.80 31.06 6.17
N ARG A 422 8.18 31.05 7.36
CA ARG A 422 7.11 30.15 7.72
C ARG A 422 5.83 30.95 7.80
N LEU A 423 4.91 30.74 6.89
CA LEU A 423 3.67 31.51 6.78
C LEU A 423 2.61 31.00 7.77
N ALA A 424 2.96 30.95 9.03
CA ALA A 424 2.16 30.32 10.08
C ALA A 424 0.82 31.04 10.33
N GLU A 425 0.71 32.34 10.03
CA GLU A 425 -0.54 33.11 10.14
C GLU A 425 -1.59 32.69 9.08
N PHE A 426 -1.16 32.02 8.01
CA PHE A 426 -2.06 31.47 7.01
C PHE A 426 -2.69 30.13 7.42
N GLY A 427 -2.27 29.56 8.55
CA GLY A 427 -2.72 28.27 9.05
C GLY A 427 -2.03 27.08 8.36
N ASN A 428 -2.49 25.88 8.68
CA ASN A 428 -1.98 24.64 8.10
C ASN A 428 -2.27 24.56 6.60
N ARG A 429 -1.40 23.87 5.86
CA ARG A 429 -1.72 23.43 4.51
C ARG A 429 -2.70 22.27 4.63
N LEU A 430 -3.90 22.44 4.11
CA LEU A 430 -4.93 21.42 4.11
C LEU A 430 -5.02 20.79 2.72
N PHE A 431 -5.26 19.49 2.69
CA PHE A 431 -5.46 18.73 1.46
C PHE A 431 -6.66 17.81 1.65
N ASP A 432 -7.76 18.18 0.99
CA ASP A 432 -8.95 17.35 0.87
C ASP A 432 -8.83 16.54 -0.41
N ASN A 433 -8.59 15.25 -0.25
CA ASN A 433 -8.44 14.31 -1.37
C ASN A 433 -9.70 13.47 -1.50
N GLU A 434 -10.29 13.45 -2.69
CA GLU A 434 -11.45 12.63 -3.02
C GLU A 434 -11.14 11.73 -4.22
N THR A 435 -11.25 10.42 -4.02
CA THR A 435 -11.01 9.40 -5.03
C THR A 435 -12.30 8.68 -5.36
N ASP A 436 -12.73 8.72 -6.62
CA ASP A 436 -13.84 7.96 -7.17
C ASP A 436 -13.31 6.79 -7.99
N ALA A 437 -13.60 5.57 -7.56
CA ALA A 437 -13.23 4.34 -8.25
C ALA A 437 -14.46 3.63 -8.81
N TRP A 438 -14.43 3.32 -10.10
CA TRP A 438 -15.45 2.58 -10.82
C TRP A 438 -14.86 1.35 -11.49
N LEU A 439 -15.58 0.24 -11.39
CA LEU A 439 -15.24 -0.97 -12.11
C LEU A 439 -16.53 -1.63 -12.62
N SER A 440 -16.47 -2.13 -13.83
CA SER A 440 -17.49 -3.03 -14.36
C SER A 440 -16.84 -4.13 -15.20
N THR A 441 -17.31 -5.36 -15.04
CA THR A 441 -16.88 -6.52 -15.81
C THR A 441 -18.11 -7.21 -16.36
N ILE A 442 -18.07 -7.65 -17.60
CA ILE A 442 -19.07 -8.52 -18.19
C ILE A 442 -18.36 -9.66 -18.91
N GLY A 443 -18.90 -10.86 -18.85
CA GLY A 443 -18.27 -11.97 -19.52
C GLY A 443 -19.13 -13.24 -19.60
N ILE A 444 -18.54 -14.24 -20.19
CA ILE A 444 -19.06 -15.58 -20.27
C ILE A 444 -17.98 -16.58 -19.87
N LYS A 445 -18.34 -17.58 -19.11
CA LYS A 445 -17.47 -18.69 -18.74
C LYS A 445 -18.19 -20.01 -18.91
N GLY A 446 -17.46 -21.08 -19.06
CA GLY A 446 -18.05 -22.39 -19.17
C GLY A 446 -17.07 -23.50 -18.84
N ASP A 447 -17.62 -24.59 -18.31
CA ASP A 447 -16.89 -25.75 -17.84
C ASP A 447 -17.49 -27.01 -18.43
N LYS A 448 -16.76 -28.12 -18.36
CA LYS A 448 -17.27 -29.44 -18.75
C LYS A 448 -17.73 -29.55 -20.22
N LEU A 449 -17.12 -28.77 -21.11
CA LEU A 449 -17.37 -28.84 -22.52
C LEU A 449 -16.80 -30.16 -23.13
N PHE A 450 -17.35 -30.59 -24.28
CA PHE A 450 -16.96 -31.76 -25.03
C PHE A 450 -16.91 -33.05 -24.16
N ASN A 451 -15.72 -33.56 -23.89
CA ASN A 451 -15.49 -34.73 -23.04
C ASN A 451 -15.52 -34.43 -21.52
N GLY A 452 -15.87 -33.21 -21.13
CA GLY A 452 -15.92 -32.78 -19.73
C GLY A 452 -14.59 -32.21 -19.20
N SER A 453 -13.55 -32.16 -20.04
CA SER A 453 -12.24 -31.62 -19.64
C SER A 453 -11.96 -30.19 -20.10
N TRP A 454 -12.79 -29.66 -21.01
CA TRP A 454 -12.60 -28.32 -21.58
C TRP A 454 -13.43 -27.24 -20.86
N GLY A 455 -12.87 -26.04 -20.75
CA GLY A 455 -13.56 -24.87 -20.29
C GLY A 455 -13.02 -23.61 -20.96
N TYR A 456 -13.68 -22.50 -20.71
CA TYR A 456 -13.30 -21.18 -21.21
C TYR A 456 -13.77 -20.07 -20.29
N ASP A 457 -13.10 -18.93 -20.36
CA ASP A 457 -13.52 -17.65 -19.76
C ASP A 457 -13.19 -16.53 -20.76
N ALA A 458 -14.15 -15.66 -21.02
CA ALA A 458 -13.97 -14.48 -21.85
C ALA A 458 -14.70 -13.29 -21.21
N GLY A 459 -13.97 -12.20 -20.98
CA GLY A 459 -14.52 -11.04 -20.27
C GLY A 459 -13.98 -9.73 -20.79
N PHE A 460 -14.83 -8.71 -20.71
CA PHE A 460 -14.48 -7.32 -20.90
C PHE A 460 -14.59 -6.59 -19.55
N ARG A 461 -13.55 -5.88 -19.17
CA ARG A 461 -13.51 -5.04 -17.96
C ARG A 461 -13.19 -3.61 -18.33
N TYR A 462 -13.94 -2.69 -17.73
CA TYR A 462 -13.62 -1.27 -17.69
C TYR A 462 -13.47 -0.83 -16.24
N SER A 463 -12.37 -0.13 -15.97
CA SER A 463 -12.07 0.43 -14.65
C SER A 463 -11.58 1.87 -14.81
N GLN A 464 -12.00 2.74 -13.91
CA GLN A 464 -11.59 4.14 -13.86
C GLN A 464 -11.37 4.54 -12.41
N LEU A 465 -10.30 5.30 -12.18
CA LEU A 465 -10.03 5.99 -10.94
C LEU A 465 -9.86 7.47 -11.24
N LYS A 466 -10.67 8.32 -10.60
CA LYS A 466 -10.56 9.77 -10.65
C LYS A 466 -10.17 10.26 -9.27
N ASN A 467 -9.08 11.00 -9.21
CA ASN A 467 -8.60 11.66 -8.00
C ASN A 467 -8.81 13.17 -8.12
N THR A 468 -9.30 13.79 -7.04
CA THR A 468 -9.49 15.24 -6.94
C THR A 468 -8.85 15.71 -5.65
N VAL A 469 -7.87 16.59 -5.73
CA VAL A 469 -7.19 17.18 -4.57
C VAL A 469 -7.55 18.65 -4.49
N THR A 470 -8.17 19.07 -3.38
CA THR A 470 -8.43 20.48 -3.09
C THR A 470 -7.49 20.93 -1.97
N GLY A 471 -6.60 21.85 -2.28
CA GLY A 471 -5.64 22.39 -1.31
C GLY A 471 -6.16 23.66 -0.63
N THR A 472 -5.65 23.96 0.57
CA THR A 472 -5.67 25.31 1.16
C THR A 472 -4.22 25.78 1.23
N GLN A 473 -3.89 26.76 0.42
CA GLN A 473 -2.52 27.20 0.11
C GLN A 473 -2.41 28.73 0.07
N VAL A 474 -1.23 29.25 -0.22
CA VAL A 474 -0.96 30.68 -0.36
C VAL A 474 -0.51 30.98 -1.79
N SER A 475 -1.21 31.90 -2.49
CA SER A 475 -0.75 32.39 -3.80
C SER A 475 0.48 33.27 -3.65
N ALA A 476 1.54 32.96 -4.40
CA ALA A 476 2.79 33.71 -4.36
C ALA A 476 2.65 35.13 -4.91
N SER A 477 1.90 35.31 -6.01
CA SER A 477 1.61 36.62 -6.59
C SER A 477 0.78 37.50 -5.63
N ARG A 478 -0.28 36.94 -5.02
CA ARG A 478 -1.07 37.67 -4.02
C ARG A 478 -0.29 37.94 -2.74
N PHE A 479 0.63 37.04 -2.35
CA PHE A 479 1.52 37.27 -1.24
C PHE A 479 2.43 38.47 -1.49
N ASN A 480 3.03 38.60 -2.68
CA ASN A 480 3.79 39.81 -3.05
C ASN A 480 2.93 41.09 -3.02
N ARG A 481 1.65 41.00 -3.46
CA ARG A 481 0.75 42.17 -3.44
C ARG A 481 0.43 42.62 -2.01
N ILE A 482 0.15 41.70 -1.09
CA ILE A 482 -0.13 42.09 0.30
C ILE A 482 1.07 42.65 1.04
N LEU A 483 2.29 42.39 0.56
CA LEU A 483 3.51 42.99 1.09
C LEU A 483 3.74 44.44 0.64
N ASN A 484 3.06 44.89 -0.42
CA ASN A 484 3.24 46.22 -0.98
C ASN A 484 2.11 47.16 -0.56
N GLN A 485 2.41 48.10 0.36
CA GLN A 485 1.44 49.11 0.84
C GLN A 485 0.88 50.02 -0.25
N ALA A 486 1.63 50.22 -1.38
CA ALA A 486 1.20 51.02 -2.50
C ALA A 486 0.23 50.28 -3.45
N ASP A 487 0.00 49.00 -3.26
CA ASP A 487 -0.92 48.20 -4.11
C ASP A 487 -2.36 48.73 -3.99
N PRO A 488 -3.13 48.82 -5.08
CA PRO A 488 -4.51 49.28 -5.07
C PRO A 488 -5.47 48.47 -4.17
N ILE A 489 -5.07 47.26 -3.72
CA ILE A 489 -5.86 46.46 -2.77
C ILE A 489 -6.03 47.15 -1.40
N PHE A 490 -5.19 48.13 -1.07
CA PHE A 490 -5.22 48.91 0.17
C PHE A 490 -5.90 50.26 0.04
N ASP A 491 -6.28 50.66 -1.18
CA ASP A 491 -7.00 51.89 -1.44
C ASP A 491 -8.52 51.69 -1.32
N PRO A 492 -9.18 52.35 -0.32
CA PRO A 492 -10.63 52.23 -0.13
C PRO A 492 -11.46 52.69 -1.35
N THR A 493 -10.87 53.47 -2.28
CA THR A 493 -11.54 53.93 -3.51
C THR A 493 -11.35 52.95 -4.65
N SER A 494 -10.45 52.01 -4.54
CA SER A 494 -10.20 50.98 -5.53
C SER A 494 -11.28 49.88 -5.57
N PRO A 495 -11.69 49.45 -6.76
CA PRO A 495 -12.56 48.28 -6.87
C PRO A 495 -11.91 46.98 -6.39
N GLN A 496 -10.60 46.99 -6.17
CA GLN A 496 -9.83 45.84 -5.66
C GLN A 496 -9.65 45.87 -4.14
N PHE A 497 -10.23 46.84 -3.43
CA PHE A 497 -10.07 47.00 -1.99
C PHE A 497 -10.45 45.75 -1.20
N ILE A 498 -9.52 45.27 -0.36
CA ILE A 498 -9.68 44.01 0.40
C ILE A 498 -10.21 44.22 1.83
N GLY A 499 -10.63 45.42 2.18
CA GLY A 499 -11.20 45.72 3.51
C GLY A 499 -10.20 46.18 4.57
N THR A 500 -8.92 46.36 4.21
CA THR A 500 -7.87 46.94 5.07
C THR A 500 -7.03 47.92 4.29
N THR A 501 -6.57 48.98 4.98
CA THR A 501 -5.64 49.97 4.41
C THR A 501 -4.19 49.70 4.83
N VAL A 502 -3.93 48.55 5.47
CA VAL A 502 -2.62 48.24 6.06
C VAL A 502 -2.06 47.00 5.39
N ALA A 503 -0.84 47.08 4.89
CA ALA A 503 -0.12 45.95 4.29
C ALA A 503 0.13 44.83 5.31
N PHE A 504 0.37 43.63 4.79
CA PHE A 504 0.78 42.49 5.60
C PHE A 504 2.10 42.78 6.31
N ASN A 505 2.11 42.52 7.60
CA ASN A 505 3.31 42.57 8.40
C ASN A 505 3.96 41.20 8.52
N PRO A 506 5.07 40.93 7.80
CA PRO A 506 5.72 39.60 7.84
C PRO A 506 6.63 39.42 9.07
N PHE A 507 6.86 40.47 9.85
CA PHE A 507 7.77 40.46 10.99
C PHE A 507 7.04 40.14 12.29
N GLY A 508 6.48 38.94 12.35
CA GLY A 508 5.72 38.44 13.49
C GLY A 508 6.35 37.23 14.15
N ASP A 509 5.68 36.78 15.19
CA ASP A 509 5.94 35.48 15.84
C ASP A 509 4.70 34.60 15.65
N TYR A 510 4.85 33.42 15.06
CA TYR A 510 3.72 32.53 14.77
C TYR A 510 2.91 32.14 16.02
N ARG A 511 3.49 32.26 17.19
CA ARG A 511 2.83 32.01 18.49
C ARG A 511 1.90 33.14 18.91
N ALA A 512 2.02 34.31 18.29
CA ALA A 512 1.22 35.49 18.54
C ALA A 512 0.84 36.19 17.22
N PRO A 513 -0.16 35.64 16.51
CA PRO A 513 -0.62 36.16 15.20
C PRO A 513 -1.02 37.64 15.32
N ILE A 514 -0.74 38.40 14.26
CA ILE A 514 -1.01 39.84 14.19
C ILE A 514 -2.45 40.04 13.67
N GLU A 515 -3.34 40.60 14.50
CA GLU A 515 -4.75 40.79 14.15
C GLU A 515 -4.95 41.64 12.88
N SER A 516 -4.12 42.67 12.65
CA SER A 516 -4.18 43.47 11.43
C SER A 516 -3.86 42.73 10.14
N ASN A 517 -3.25 41.56 10.22
CA ASN A 517 -2.93 40.73 9.04
C ASN A 517 -4.14 39.93 8.54
N SER A 518 -5.24 39.84 9.27
CA SER A 518 -6.35 38.92 8.95
C SER A 518 -6.92 39.09 7.55
N ALA A 519 -7.18 40.31 7.10
CA ALA A 519 -7.73 40.57 5.76
C ALA A 519 -6.72 40.27 4.64
N THR A 520 -5.44 40.52 4.86
CA THR A 520 -4.36 40.20 3.89
C THR A 520 -4.13 38.69 3.80
N VAL A 521 -4.20 37.99 4.92
CA VAL A 521 -4.13 36.51 4.99
C VAL A 521 -5.25 35.91 4.15
N GLU A 522 -6.49 36.36 4.34
CA GLU A 522 -7.64 35.83 3.61
C GLU A 522 -7.54 36.13 2.10
N PHE A 523 -7.06 37.31 1.71
CA PHE A 523 -6.86 37.63 0.31
C PHE A 523 -5.83 36.75 -0.39
N ALA A 524 -4.73 36.41 0.27
CA ALA A 524 -3.67 35.62 -0.35
C ALA A 524 -3.89 34.10 -0.22
N ARG A 525 -4.83 33.65 0.64
CA ARG A 525 -5.24 32.24 0.71
C ARG A 525 -5.98 31.84 -0.56
N VAL A 526 -5.68 30.66 -1.05
CA VAL A 526 -6.28 30.09 -2.28
C VAL A 526 -6.60 28.62 -2.08
N HIS A 527 -7.49 28.12 -2.95
CA HIS A 527 -7.94 26.72 -2.90
C HIS A 527 -7.74 26.08 -4.28
N PRO A 528 -6.50 25.74 -4.68
CA PRO A 528 -6.24 25.06 -5.94
C PRO A 528 -6.93 23.68 -5.94
N LYS A 529 -7.40 23.27 -7.12
CA LYS A 529 -8.11 22.02 -7.33
C LYS A 529 -7.49 21.26 -8.50
N ASP A 530 -6.76 20.20 -8.20
CA ASP A 530 -6.18 19.29 -9.19
C ASP A 530 -7.13 18.11 -9.45
N GLU A 531 -7.24 17.68 -10.70
CA GLU A 531 -8.08 16.54 -11.09
C GLU A 531 -7.30 15.58 -12.00
N ASP A 532 -7.04 14.38 -11.50
CA ASP A 532 -6.30 13.37 -12.23
C ASP A 532 -7.15 12.14 -12.49
N THR A 533 -6.94 11.48 -13.62
CA THR A 533 -7.76 10.35 -14.02
C THR A 533 -6.91 9.26 -14.66
N SER A 534 -7.09 8.04 -14.16
CA SER A 534 -6.57 6.83 -14.77
C SER A 534 -7.73 5.95 -15.24
N LYS A 535 -7.58 5.35 -16.43
CA LYS A 535 -8.58 4.44 -17.02
C LYS A 535 -7.90 3.20 -17.56
N LEU A 536 -8.60 2.07 -17.40
CA LEU A 536 -8.19 0.80 -17.93
C LEU A 536 -9.37 0.11 -18.60
N ALA A 537 -9.19 -0.34 -19.83
CA ALA A 537 -10.10 -1.27 -20.50
C ALA A 537 -9.34 -2.53 -20.90
N THR A 538 -9.87 -3.70 -20.57
CA THR A 538 -9.29 -4.99 -20.95
C THR A 538 -10.33 -5.89 -21.60
N LEU A 539 -9.90 -6.63 -22.61
CA LEU A 539 -10.64 -7.76 -23.16
C LEU A 539 -9.72 -8.98 -23.08
N ASP A 540 -10.13 -10.01 -22.39
CA ASP A 540 -9.36 -11.24 -22.21
C ASP A 540 -10.22 -12.44 -22.54
N ALA A 541 -9.59 -13.44 -23.13
CA ALA A 541 -10.21 -14.73 -23.43
C ALA A 541 -9.21 -15.85 -23.23
N THR A 542 -9.63 -16.87 -22.51
CA THR A 542 -8.84 -18.08 -22.25
C THR A 542 -9.68 -19.31 -22.55
N ILE A 543 -9.10 -20.29 -23.22
CA ILE A 543 -9.63 -21.64 -23.35
C ILE A 543 -8.64 -22.60 -22.70
N TYR A 544 -9.15 -23.55 -21.96
CA TYR A 544 -8.31 -24.55 -21.30
C TYR A 544 -8.90 -25.94 -21.41
N THR A 545 -8.01 -26.94 -21.23
CA THR A 545 -8.40 -28.33 -21.02
C THR A 545 -7.51 -28.98 -19.96
N THR A 546 -8.06 -29.87 -19.18
CA THR A 546 -7.29 -30.67 -18.22
C THR A 546 -6.84 -32.01 -18.78
N ASP A 547 -7.29 -32.36 -19.99
CA ASP A 547 -6.95 -33.61 -20.68
C ASP A 547 -6.96 -33.42 -22.21
N LEU A 548 -5.89 -32.77 -22.72
CA LEU A 548 -5.67 -32.60 -24.16
C LEU A 548 -5.39 -33.96 -24.83
N PHE A 549 -4.55 -34.75 -24.20
CA PHE A 549 -4.31 -36.14 -24.47
C PHE A 549 -3.87 -36.84 -23.18
N HIS A 550 -4.13 -38.15 -23.10
CA HIS A 550 -3.92 -38.89 -21.86
C HIS A 550 -2.59 -39.62 -21.87
N LEU A 551 -1.71 -39.30 -20.91
CA LEU A 551 -0.51 -40.06 -20.60
C LEU A 551 -0.83 -41.12 -19.54
N PRO A 552 0.06 -42.11 -19.34
CA PRO A 552 -0.12 -43.13 -18.30
C PRO A 552 -0.29 -42.53 -16.90
N ALA A 553 0.25 -41.31 -16.66
CA ALA A 553 0.17 -40.60 -15.39
C ALA A 553 -1.03 -39.65 -15.28
N GLY A 554 -1.82 -39.49 -16.34
CA GLY A 554 -2.99 -38.60 -16.33
C GLY A 554 -3.09 -37.75 -17.60
N GLY A 555 -4.10 -36.88 -17.64
CA GLY A 555 -4.33 -35.95 -18.75
C GLY A 555 -3.33 -34.83 -18.80
N VAL A 556 -2.82 -34.50 -19.98
CA VAL A 556 -2.02 -33.32 -20.22
C VAL A 556 -2.94 -32.10 -20.27
N GLY A 557 -2.72 -31.16 -19.36
CA GLY A 557 -3.44 -29.89 -19.33
C GLY A 557 -2.85 -28.87 -20.30
N LEU A 558 -3.71 -28.05 -20.92
CA LEU A 558 -3.32 -26.92 -21.77
C LEU A 558 -4.26 -25.74 -21.52
N ALA A 559 -3.71 -24.57 -21.41
CA ALA A 559 -4.47 -23.31 -21.49
C ALA A 559 -3.84 -22.40 -22.55
N VAL A 560 -4.67 -21.72 -23.33
CA VAL A 560 -4.26 -20.72 -24.33
C VAL A 560 -5.17 -19.52 -24.17
N GLY A 561 -4.59 -18.33 -24.16
CA GLY A 561 -5.36 -17.12 -24.03
C GLY A 561 -4.80 -15.96 -24.83
N ALA A 562 -5.65 -14.93 -24.97
CA ALA A 562 -5.32 -13.67 -25.62
C ALA A 562 -5.88 -12.52 -24.79
N GLN A 563 -5.19 -11.41 -24.79
CA GLN A 563 -5.57 -10.21 -24.07
C GLN A 563 -5.35 -8.97 -24.94
N TRP A 564 -6.29 -8.05 -24.88
CA TRP A 564 -6.11 -6.66 -25.30
C TRP A 564 -6.27 -5.75 -24.09
N ARG A 565 -5.43 -4.72 -23.99
CA ARG A 565 -5.45 -3.74 -22.92
C ARG A 565 -5.28 -2.33 -23.47
N ARG A 566 -6.06 -1.40 -22.93
CA ARG A 566 -5.89 0.04 -23.16
C ARG A 566 -5.83 0.76 -21.83
N GLU A 567 -4.75 1.51 -21.64
CA GLU A 567 -4.49 2.35 -20.47
C GLU A 567 -4.49 3.81 -20.87
N GLN A 568 -4.97 4.66 -19.98
CA GLN A 568 -5.01 6.12 -20.20
C GLN A 568 -4.71 6.83 -18.88
N LEU A 569 -3.88 7.86 -18.93
CA LEU A 569 -3.59 8.79 -17.85
C LEU A 569 -3.92 10.20 -18.31
N LYS A 570 -4.50 11.00 -17.43
CA LYS A 570 -4.68 12.44 -17.59
C LYS A 570 -4.47 13.11 -16.25
N GLU A 571 -3.51 14.03 -16.19
CA GLU A 571 -3.25 14.94 -15.09
C GLU A 571 -3.69 16.33 -15.49
N ASN A 572 -4.49 16.97 -14.64
CA ASN A 572 -5.08 18.24 -14.91
C ASN A 572 -4.95 19.16 -13.68
N PRO A 573 -3.75 19.76 -13.49
CA PRO A 573 -3.50 20.64 -12.36
C PRO A 573 -4.32 21.94 -12.47
N ASP A 574 -4.59 22.55 -11.29
CA ASP A 574 -5.17 23.89 -11.19
C ASP A 574 -4.27 24.93 -11.88
N MET A 575 -4.87 26.02 -12.35
CA MET A 575 -4.10 27.11 -12.97
C MET A 575 -3.03 27.67 -12.06
N LEU A 576 -3.25 27.73 -10.75
CA LEU A 576 -2.27 28.21 -9.78
C LEU A 576 -1.06 27.26 -9.70
N ASN A 577 -1.28 25.96 -9.75
CA ASN A 577 -0.22 24.96 -9.79
C ASN A 577 0.48 24.97 -11.17
N LEU A 578 -0.30 25.09 -12.25
CA LEU A 578 0.23 25.16 -13.62
C LEU A 578 1.18 26.37 -13.82
N GLU A 579 0.83 27.53 -13.25
CA GLU A 579 1.62 28.76 -13.32
C GLU A 579 2.71 28.85 -12.24
N GLY A 580 2.71 27.95 -11.26
CA GLY A 580 3.62 28.01 -10.09
C GLY A 580 3.30 29.16 -9.15
N ASP A 581 2.04 29.60 -9.12
CA ASP A 581 1.58 30.68 -8.22
C ASP A 581 1.22 30.21 -6.82
N ILE A 582 1.86 29.15 -6.35
CA ILE A 582 1.75 28.66 -4.97
C ILE A 582 3.09 28.85 -4.27
N VAL A 583 3.07 29.46 -3.10
CA VAL A 583 4.28 29.67 -2.30
C VAL A 583 4.99 28.35 -2.01
N GLY A 584 6.26 28.27 -2.41
CA GLY A 584 7.09 27.09 -2.22
C GLY A 584 6.95 26.00 -3.27
N ASN A 585 6.05 26.16 -4.26
CA ASN A 585 5.84 25.19 -5.33
C ASN A 585 6.42 25.69 -6.66
N SER A 586 6.94 24.75 -7.45
CA SER A 586 7.29 24.99 -8.85
C SER A 586 6.08 24.77 -9.76
N PRO A 587 6.05 25.36 -10.97
CA PRO A 587 5.01 25.09 -11.97
C PRO A 587 4.91 23.59 -12.27
N VAL A 588 3.68 23.07 -12.28
CA VAL A 588 3.40 21.68 -12.62
C VAL A 588 2.59 21.66 -13.92
N PRO A 589 3.19 21.37 -15.07
CA PRO A 589 2.44 21.21 -16.31
C PRO A 589 1.53 19.99 -16.23
N GLY A 590 0.35 20.08 -16.82
CA GLY A 590 -0.49 18.89 -16.94
C GLY A 590 0.09 17.86 -17.89
N ALA A 591 -0.30 16.62 -17.74
CA ALA A 591 0.16 15.52 -18.59
C ALA A 591 -0.99 14.65 -19.08
N GLN A 592 -0.77 13.97 -20.19
CA GLN A 592 -1.68 12.95 -20.68
C GLN A 592 -0.95 11.90 -21.51
N GLY A 593 -1.34 10.64 -21.31
CA GLY A 593 -0.77 9.53 -22.06
C GLY A 593 -1.79 8.42 -22.27
N SER A 594 -1.54 7.59 -23.28
CA SER A 594 -2.33 6.36 -23.46
C SER A 594 -1.49 5.29 -24.13
N ARG A 595 -1.80 4.04 -23.82
CA ARG A 595 -1.12 2.86 -24.38
C ARG A 595 -2.14 1.79 -24.74
N ASN A 596 -1.87 1.07 -25.84
CA ASN A 596 -2.54 -0.19 -26.15
C ASN A 596 -1.51 -1.31 -26.13
N SER A 597 -1.89 -2.45 -25.57
CA SER A 597 -1.08 -3.68 -25.65
C SER A 597 -1.91 -4.87 -26.08
N TYR A 598 -1.25 -5.83 -26.71
CA TYR A 598 -1.81 -7.11 -27.10
C TYR A 598 -0.93 -8.23 -26.57
N ALA A 599 -1.54 -9.29 -26.07
CA ALA A 599 -0.79 -10.44 -25.58
C ALA A 599 -1.44 -11.75 -26.02
N ILE A 600 -0.60 -12.74 -26.25
CA ILE A 600 -0.99 -14.14 -26.36
C ILE A 600 -0.15 -14.96 -25.39
N TYR A 601 -0.75 -15.96 -24.79
CA TYR A 601 -0.06 -16.83 -23.85
C TYR A 601 -0.55 -18.26 -23.94
N ALA A 602 0.33 -19.18 -23.57
CA ALA A 602 0.01 -20.59 -23.46
C ALA A 602 0.69 -21.19 -22.23
N GLU A 603 0.01 -22.12 -21.58
CA GLU A 603 0.48 -22.85 -20.42
C GLU A 603 0.13 -24.32 -20.58
N THR A 604 1.03 -25.23 -20.19
CA THR A 604 0.81 -26.66 -20.18
C THR A 604 1.20 -27.29 -18.86
N ARG A 605 0.46 -28.33 -18.45
CA ARG A 605 0.72 -29.16 -17.30
C ARG A 605 0.87 -30.61 -17.75
N ILE A 606 2.01 -31.22 -17.45
CA ILE A 606 2.41 -32.53 -17.96
C ILE A 606 2.68 -33.46 -16.77
N PRO A 607 1.74 -34.37 -16.42
CA PRO A 607 1.98 -35.37 -15.41
C PRO A 607 2.87 -36.50 -16.01
N ILE A 608 4.02 -36.73 -15.37
CA ILE A 608 5.00 -37.74 -15.79
C ILE A 608 4.82 -39.03 -15.01
N PHE A 609 4.61 -38.88 -13.69
CA PHE A 609 4.31 -40.02 -12.82
C PHE A 609 3.11 -39.68 -11.92
N SER A 610 2.26 -40.67 -11.69
CA SER A 610 1.15 -40.59 -10.73
C SER A 610 1.10 -41.83 -9.88
N PRO A 611 0.50 -41.76 -8.68
CA PRO A 611 0.35 -42.89 -7.81
C PRO A 611 -0.58 -43.97 -8.44
N VAL A 612 -0.26 -45.23 -8.18
CA VAL A 612 -1.05 -46.38 -8.64
C VAL A 612 -1.77 -46.96 -7.44
N THR A 613 -3.08 -47.17 -7.56
CA THR A 613 -3.87 -47.86 -6.55
C THR A 613 -3.99 -49.29 -6.87
N SER A 614 -3.40 -50.14 -6.03
CA SER A 614 -3.51 -51.61 -6.12
C SER A 614 -4.57 -52.11 -5.11
N THR A 615 -5.53 -52.86 -5.61
CA THR A 615 -6.56 -53.47 -4.75
C THR A 615 -6.28 -54.94 -4.63
N TYR A 616 -6.04 -55.43 -3.43
CA TYR A 616 -5.82 -56.84 -3.15
C TYR A 616 -6.69 -57.37 -2.00
N SER A 617 -6.92 -58.63 -1.99
CA SER A 617 -7.68 -59.27 -0.93
C SER A 617 -6.74 -59.66 0.22
N ARG A 618 -6.97 -59.18 1.42
CA ARG A 618 -6.23 -59.52 2.65
C ARG A 618 -7.15 -60.29 3.57
N GLY A 619 -6.73 -61.48 4.00
CA GLY A 619 -7.48 -62.32 4.93
C GLY A 619 -7.41 -63.83 4.60
N ASP A 620 -7.76 -64.68 5.56
CA ASP A 620 -7.94 -66.14 5.33
C ASP A 620 -9.22 -66.33 4.51
N GLY A 621 -9.19 -67.10 3.46
CA GLY A 621 -10.22 -67.18 2.40
C GLY A 621 -11.69 -67.30 2.83
N LYS A 622 -12.03 -67.11 4.13
CA LYS A 622 -13.37 -67.10 4.69
C LYS A 622 -13.97 -65.70 4.91
N ASN A 623 -13.11 -64.68 5.00
CA ASN A 623 -13.55 -63.29 5.12
C ASN A 623 -12.52 -62.35 4.40
N PRO A 624 -12.50 -62.30 3.08
CA PRO A 624 -11.60 -61.47 2.33
C PRO A 624 -11.98 -59.99 2.51
N GLN A 625 -11.10 -59.21 3.09
CA GLN A 625 -11.19 -57.74 3.05
C GLN A 625 -10.46 -57.24 1.85
N LEU A 626 -11.13 -56.48 0.97
CA LEU A 626 -10.50 -55.74 -0.11
C LEU A 626 -9.75 -54.54 0.50
N VAL A 627 -8.44 -54.55 0.35
CA VAL A 627 -7.56 -53.44 0.77
C VAL A 627 -7.06 -52.76 -0.46
N SER A 628 -7.31 -51.47 -0.56
CA SER A 628 -6.74 -50.63 -1.63
C SER A 628 -5.57 -49.84 -1.05
N GLU A 629 -4.37 -50.01 -1.62
CA GLU A 629 -3.18 -49.28 -1.24
C GLU A 629 -2.69 -48.48 -2.44
N THR A 630 -2.45 -47.16 -2.18
CA THR A 630 -1.89 -46.28 -3.19
C THR A 630 -0.39 -46.17 -2.96
N HIS A 631 0.40 -46.42 -4.00
CA HIS A 631 1.86 -46.45 -3.95
C HIS A 631 2.48 -45.88 -5.23
N ALA A 632 3.78 -45.58 -5.20
CA ALA A 632 4.53 -45.14 -6.35
C ALA A 632 4.63 -46.28 -7.39
N ALA A 633 4.39 -45.94 -8.62
CA ALA A 633 4.62 -46.86 -9.75
C ALA A 633 6.11 -47.21 -9.92
N ILE A 634 6.98 -46.25 -9.66
CA ILE A 634 8.44 -46.37 -9.65
C ILE A 634 8.95 -45.82 -8.30
N PRO A 635 9.82 -46.56 -7.58
CA PRO A 635 10.41 -46.06 -6.34
C PRO A 635 11.08 -44.67 -6.52
N GLY A 636 10.80 -43.71 -5.66
CA GLY A 636 11.27 -42.35 -5.77
C GLY A 636 10.42 -41.41 -6.61
N PHE A 637 9.37 -41.94 -7.28
CA PHE A 637 8.49 -41.13 -8.14
C PHE A 637 7.01 -41.48 -7.85
N TYR A 638 6.53 -41.09 -6.67
CA TYR A 638 5.11 -41.23 -6.33
C TYR A 638 4.27 -40.33 -7.25
N SER A 639 4.65 -39.06 -7.38
CA SER A 639 4.06 -38.12 -8.33
C SER A 639 5.15 -37.19 -8.86
N LEU A 640 5.17 -36.94 -10.16
CA LEU A 640 6.02 -35.92 -10.78
C LEU A 640 5.24 -35.23 -11.89
N GLU A 641 5.20 -33.93 -11.81
CA GLU A 641 4.52 -33.06 -12.74
C GLU A 641 5.44 -31.92 -13.16
N PHE A 642 5.43 -31.57 -14.43
CA PHE A 642 6.05 -30.36 -14.97
C PHE A 642 4.99 -29.41 -15.49
N THR A 643 5.25 -28.12 -15.31
CA THR A 643 4.50 -27.04 -15.95
C THR A 643 5.44 -26.24 -16.83
N ALA A 644 4.93 -25.75 -17.95
CA ALA A 644 5.67 -24.85 -18.83
C ALA A 644 4.68 -23.83 -19.42
N GLY A 645 5.12 -22.60 -19.55
CA GLY A 645 4.31 -21.51 -20.11
C GLY A 645 5.17 -20.50 -20.83
N GLY A 646 4.52 -19.71 -21.67
CA GLY A 646 5.12 -18.59 -22.36
C GLY A 646 4.09 -17.55 -22.71
N ARG A 647 4.50 -16.26 -22.66
CA ARG A 647 3.68 -15.11 -23.03
C ARG A 647 4.47 -14.21 -23.96
N PHE A 648 3.83 -13.80 -25.03
CA PHE A 648 4.28 -12.72 -25.90
C PHE A 648 3.35 -11.53 -25.68
N GLU A 649 3.91 -10.36 -25.44
CA GLU A 649 3.17 -9.09 -25.27
C GLU A 649 3.82 -8.00 -26.10
N GLU A 650 3.01 -7.21 -26.79
CA GLU A 650 3.41 -6.10 -27.66
C GLU A 650 2.74 -4.82 -27.20
N PHE A 651 3.53 -3.74 -27.12
CA PHE A 651 3.12 -2.40 -26.70
C PHE A 651 3.26 -1.43 -27.88
N LEU A 652 2.13 -0.87 -28.33
CA LEU A 652 2.07 -0.09 -29.57
C LEU A 652 2.57 1.36 -29.43
N ASN A 653 2.82 1.85 -28.24
CA ASN A 653 3.24 3.25 -28.03
C ASN A 653 4.74 3.49 -28.22
N ASN A 654 5.57 2.48 -27.98
CA ASN A 654 7.03 2.55 -28.05
C ASN A 654 7.66 1.43 -28.88
N ASP A 655 6.84 0.70 -29.66
CA ASP A 655 7.22 -0.44 -30.51
C ASP A 655 8.03 -1.50 -29.74
N SER A 656 7.72 -1.67 -28.43
CA SER A 656 8.39 -2.68 -27.62
C SER A 656 7.58 -3.98 -27.56
N ASN A 657 8.28 -5.09 -27.50
CA ASN A 657 7.67 -6.40 -27.29
C ASN A 657 8.53 -7.27 -26.39
N VAL A 658 7.88 -8.18 -25.69
CA VAL A 658 8.54 -9.07 -24.73
C VAL A 658 8.02 -10.48 -24.89
N LEU A 659 8.93 -11.47 -24.82
CA LEU A 659 8.60 -12.90 -24.76
C LEU A 659 9.18 -13.48 -23.47
N VAL A 660 8.33 -13.95 -22.57
CA VAL A 660 8.74 -14.48 -21.27
C VAL A 660 8.32 -15.95 -21.11
N PRO A 661 9.28 -16.86 -20.89
CA PRO A 661 9.03 -18.26 -20.55
C PRO A 661 8.95 -18.47 -19.02
N LYS A 662 8.26 -19.53 -18.62
CA LYS A 662 8.29 -20.06 -17.25
C LYS A 662 8.23 -21.59 -17.28
N VAL A 663 8.96 -22.24 -16.39
CA VAL A 663 8.89 -23.69 -16.16
C VAL A 663 8.75 -23.95 -14.65
N GLY A 664 8.04 -25.02 -14.32
CA GLY A 664 7.84 -25.43 -12.94
C GLY A 664 7.86 -26.96 -12.80
N MET A 665 8.19 -27.43 -11.62
CA MET A 665 8.22 -28.82 -11.25
C MET A 665 7.57 -29.03 -9.89
N ARG A 666 6.74 -30.07 -9.79
CA ARG A 666 6.22 -30.60 -8.54
C ARG A 666 6.57 -32.07 -8.43
N TRP A 667 7.26 -32.46 -7.38
CA TRP A 667 7.75 -33.82 -7.20
C TRP A 667 7.44 -34.34 -5.78
N GLN A 668 6.76 -35.48 -5.71
CA GLN A 668 6.53 -36.25 -4.50
C GLN A 668 7.33 -37.56 -4.63
N PRO A 669 8.44 -37.70 -3.93
CA PRO A 669 9.31 -38.85 -4.13
C PRO A 669 8.74 -40.14 -3.54
N PHE A 670 8.09 -40.11 -2.39
CA PHE A 670 7.72 -41.30 -1.62
C PHE A 670 6.22 -41.49 -1.52
N ASP A 671 5.55 -40.46 -1.08
CA ASP A 671 4.09 -40.37 -0.94
C ASP A 671 3.68 -38.90 -0.89
N GLU A 672 2.44 -38.59 -0.54
CA GLU A 672 1.89 -37.25 -0.44
C GLU A 672 2.43 -36.39 0.72
N GLN A 673 3.21 -36.99 1.67
CA GLN A 673 3.71 -36.26 2.83
C GLN A 673 4.78 -35.24 2.51
N LEU A 674 5.62 -35.52 1.50
CA LEU A 674 6.70 -34.64 1.09
C LEU A 674 6.50 -34.20 -0.36
N THR A 675 6.29 -32.92 -0.56
CA THR A 675 6.25 -32.31 -1.90
C THR A 675 7.46 -31.41 -2.06
N LEU A 676 8.28 -31.64 -3.07
CA LEU A 676 9.34 -30.76 -3.54
C LEU A 676 8.80 -29.96 -4.72
N ARG A 677 9.10 -28.68 -4.74
CA ARG A 677 8.69 -27.78 -5.81
C ARG A 677 9.81 -26.85 -6.23
N ALA A 678 9.83 -26.50 -7.50
CA ALA A 678 10.75 -25.51 -8.04
C ALA A 678 10.13 -24.81 -9.25
N THR A 679 10.42 -23.54 -9.41
CA THR A 679 10.05 -22.74 -10.58
C THR A 679 11.23 -21.91 -11.04
N TRP A 680 11.30 -21.68 -12.32
CA TRP A 680 12.16 -20.70 -12.95
C TRP A 680 11.38 -19.99 -14.04
N GLY A 681 11.53 -18.67 -14.13
CA GLY A 681 10.85 -17.91 -15.15
C GLY A 681 11.50 -16.56 -15.39
N GLU A 682 11.23 -16.03 -16.58
CA GLU A 682 11.49 -14.65 -16.93
C GLU A 682 10.20 -13.83 -16.73
N GLY A 683 10.37 -12.57 -16.45
CA GLY A 683 9.29 -11.62 -16.27
C GLY A 683 9.71 -10.25 -16.78
N PHE A 684 8.81 -9.31 -16.73
CA PHE A 684 9.09 -7.94 -17.17
C PHE A 684 8.15 -6.95 -16.47
N ARG A 685 8.58 -5.69 -16.45
CA ARG A 685 7.76 -4.55 -16.09
C ARG A 685 7.74 -3.57 -17.25
N GLU A 686 6.59 -3.17 -17.69
CA GLU A 686 6.44 -2.07 -18.64
C GLU A 686 6.48 -0.72 -17.92
N PRO A 687 7.23 0.28 -18.43
CA PRO A 687 7.20 1.62 -17.86
C PRO A 687 5.77 2.14 -17.74
N SER A 688 5.42 2.74 -16.60
CA SER A 688 4.10 3.30 -16.36
C SER A 688 3.82 4.51 -17.28
N LEU A 689 2.55 4.88 -17.46
CA LEU A 689 2.20 6.07 -18.23
C LEU A 689 2.77 7.35 -17.60
N GLU A 690 2.95 7.35 -16.28
CA GLU A 690 3.59 8.43 -15.55
C GLU A 690 5.07 8.56 -15.89
N GLU A 691 5.81 7.45 -15.93
CA GLU A 691 7.22 7.43 -16.32
C GLU A 691 7.45 7.83 -17.78
N LEU A 692 6.48 7.52 -18.66
CA LEU A 692 6.53 7.81 -20.10
C LEU A 692 6.10 9.25 -20.42
N PHE A 693 5.04 9.74 -19.76
CA PHE A 693 4.32 10.96 -20.19
C PHE A 693 3.96 11.90 -19.04
N GLY A 694 4.19 11.50 -17.78
CA GLY A 694 3.79 12.24 -16.59
C GLY A 694 4.43 13.63 -16.47
N SER A 695 3.88 14.43 -15.60
CA SER A 695 4.38 15.77 -15.31
C SER A 695 5.77 15.75 -14.69
N PRO A 696 6.66 16.70 -15.01
CA PRO A 696 7.95 16.81 -14.36
C PRO A 696 7.81 17.01 -12.85
N VAL A 697 8.66 16.37 -12.06
CA VAL A 697 8.71 16.49 -10.61
C VAL A 697 9.95 17.22 -10.18
N SER A 698 9.80 18.20 -9.29
CA SER A 698 10.92 18.95 -8.70
C SER A 698 11.25 18.37 -7.33
N THR A 699 12.51 18.01 -7.11
CA THR A 699 13.06 17.56 -5.83
C THR A 699 14.19 18.48 -5.39
N LEU A 700 14.49 18.48 -4.08
CA LEU A 700 15.64 19.18 -3.53
C LEU A 700 16.68 18.14 -3.09
N GLU A 701 17.85 18.19 -3.69
CA GLU A 701 18.95 17.27 -3.38
C GLU A 701 20.13 18.01 -2.77
N VAL A 702 20.89 17.30 -1.95
CA VAL A 702 22.18 17.78 -1.45
C VAL A 702 23.25 17.43 -2.47
N THR A 703 23.99 18.42 -2.98
CA THR A 703 25.02 18.21 -3.97
C THR A 703 26.32 18.93 -3.62
N HIS A 704 27.42 18.44 -4.17
CA HIS A 704 28.75 19.08 -4.09
C HIS A 704 29.13 19.59 -5.48
N ASP A 705 29.21 20.87 -5.67
CA ASP A 705 29.55 21.47 -6.97
C ASP A 705 31.05 21.35 -7.27
N PRO A 706 31.50 20.48 -8.22
CA PRO A 706 32.89 20.30 -8.54
C PRO A 706 33.53 21.56 -9.18
N LEU A 707 32.74 22.39 -9.85
CA LEU A 707 33.22 23.64 -10.48
C LEU A 707 33.43 24.75 -9.44
N LYS A 708 32.89 24.62 -8.26
CA LYS A 708 33.06 25.53 -7.13
C LYS A 708 33.96 24.93 -6.04
N GLY A 709 34.83 23.97 -6.38
CA GLY A 709 35.78 23.37 -5.45
C GLY A 709 35.10 22.42 -4.45
N GLY A 710 33.96 21.81 -4.81
CA GLY A 710 33.20 20.92 -3.94
C GLY A 710 32.35 21.68 -2.93
N LEU A 711 31.90 22.90 -3.26
CA LEU A 711 30.94 23.64 -2.43
C LEU A 711 29.67 22.81 -2.22
N LEU A 712 29.31 22.68 -0.96
CA LEU A 712 28.08 21.98 -0.57
C LEU A 712 26.87 22.86 -0.87
N GLU A 713 26.00 22.41 -1.77
CA GLU A 713 24.68 22.98 -2.06
C GLU A 713 23.62 22.12 -1.37
N SER A 714 23.02 22.66 -0.31
CA SER A 714 22.11 21.90 0.54
C SER A 714 20.68 21.75 -0.02
N GLU A 715 20.36 22.43 -1.10
CA GLU A 715 19.02 22.48 -1.69
C GLU A 715 19.11 22.70 -3.21
N THR A 716 19.80 21.79 -3.90
CA THR A 716 19.87 21.83 -5.37
C THR A 716 18.53 21.39 -5.94
N ASN A 717 17.88 22.28 -6.70
CA ASN A 717 16.62 21.95 -7.37
C ASN A 717 16.91 20.99 -8.54
N THR A 718 16.41 19.76 -8.41
CA THR A 718 16.49 18.74 -9.46
C THR A 718 15.12 18.53 -10.06
N LEU A 719 14.99 18.75 -11.38
CA LEU A 719 13.78 18.49 -12.15
C LEU A 719 13.88 17.15 -12.84
N ILE A 720 13.06 16.21 -12.41
CA ILE A 720 12.94 14.86 -12.99
C ILE A 720 11.84 14.89 -14.05
N THR A 721 12.18 14.51 -15.28
CA THR A 721 11.23 14.50 -16.40
C THR A 721 10.88 13.08 -16.84
N SER A 722 9.67 12.90 -17.34
CA SER A 722 9.25 11.68 -18.04
C SER A 722 10.08 11.43 -19.32
N ASN A 723 10.08 10.17 -19.80
CA ASN A 723 10.81 9.81 -21.01
C ASN A 723 9.99 8.82 -21.84
N PRO A 724 9.46 9.22 -23.01
CA PRO A 724 8.65 8.35 -23.86
C PRO A 724 9.44 7.22 -24.54
N ASN A 725 10.77 7.21 -24.46
CA ASN A 725 11.65 6.22 -25.10
C ASN A 725 12.07 5.09 -24.13
N LEU A 726 11.50 5.04 -22.94
CA LEU A 726 11.78 3.96 -21.98
C LEU A 726 11.38 2.60 -22.56
N GLN A 727 12.21 1.60 -22.25
CA GLN A 727 12.00 0.21 -22.65
C GLN A 727 11.49 -0.61 -21.47
N PRO A 728 10.84 -1.76 -21.69
CA PRO A 728 10.51 -2.67 -20.61
C PRO A 728 11.73 -3.04 -19.77
N GLU A 729 11.52 -3.21 -18.47
CA GLU A 729 12.52 -3.79 -17.57
C GLU A 729 12.43 -5.30 -17.65
N ASP A 730 13.57 -5.98 -17.66
CA ASP A 730 13.62 -7.44 -17.62
C ASP A 730 13.72 -7.94 -16.19
N SER A 731 13.16 -9.11 -15.92
CA SER A 731 13.35 -9.80 -14.65
C SER A 731 13.52 -11.30 -14.83
N ARG A 732 14.23 -11.90 -13.89
CA ARG A 732 14.39 -13.34 -13.77
C ARG A 732 14.08 -13.77 -12.35
N SER A 733 13.30 -14.83 -12.19
CA SER A 733 12.95 -15.38 -10.89
C SER A 733 13.25 -16.86 -10.80
N PHE A 734 13.74 -17.29 -9.65
CA PHE A 734 13.86 -18.69 -9.26
C PHE A 734 13.24 -18.89 -7.90
N SER A 735 12.43 -19.94 -7.74
CA SER A 735 12.01 -20.38 -6.41
C SER A 735 12.15 -21.91 -6.30
N GLY A 736 12.47 -22.37 -5.09
CA GLY A 736 12.58 -23.79 -4.82
C GLY A 736 12.38 -24.10 -3.35
N GLY A 737 11.57 -25.13 -3.06
CA GLY A 737 11.22 -25.42 -1.69
C GLY A 737 10.58 -26.77 -1.49
N PHE A 738 10.10 -26.98 -0.27
CA PHE A 738 9.35 -28.18 0.07
C PHE A 738 8.16 -27.88 0.98
N VAL A 739 7.18 -28.78 0.91
CA VAL A 739 6.04 -28.85 1.83
C VAL A 739 6.05 -30.25 2.45
N TYR A 740 5.96 -30.31 3.79
CA TYR A 740 5.98 -31.55 4.54
C TYR A 740 4.78 -31.67 5.50
N SER A 741 3.94 -32.66 5.23
CA SER A 741 2.70 -32.94 5.97
C SER A 741 2.76 -34.36 6.54
N PRO A 742 3.41 -34.58 7.71
CA PRO A 742 3.70 -35.93 8.23
C PRO A 742 2.45 -36.66 8.73
N LYS A 743 2.27 -37.89 8.32
CA LYS A 743 1.16 -38.76 8.77
C LYS A 743 1.19 -39.05 10.27
N TYR A 744 2.36 -39.00 10.91
CA TYR A 744 2.50 -39.23 12.36
C TYR A 744 2.06 -38.01 13.20
N ALA A 745 1.92 -36.83 12.58
CA ALA A 745 1.40 -35.62 13.21
C ALA A 745 0.29 -35.02 12.33
N PRO A 746 -0.91 -35.65 12.32
CA PRO A 746 -2.02 -35.17 11.49
C PRO A 746 -2.37 -33.73 11.78
N GLY A 747 -2.56 -32.93 10.73
CA GLY A 747 -2.85 -31.50 10.83
C GLY A 747 -1.60 -30.60 10.88
N LEU A 748 -0.37 -31.17 10.89
CA LEU A 748 0.87 -30.41 10.76
C LEU A 748 1.23 -30.28 9.27
N ASN A 749 1.55 -29.04 8.87
CA ASN A 749 2.07 -28.70 7.56
C ASN A 749 3.24 -27.74 7.74
N LEU A 750 4.39 -28.06 7.17
CA LEU A 750 5.62 -27.27 7.20
C LEU A 750 6.01 -26.91 5.78
N SER A 751 6.35 -25.67 5.52
CA SER A 751 6.89 -25.24 4.21
C SER A 751 8.15 -24.41 4.39
N VAL A 752 9.07 -24.58 3.46
CA VAL A 752 10.26 -23.73 3.30
C VAL A 752 10.47 -23.51 1.82
N ASP A 753 10.55 -22.26 1.43
CA ASP A 753 10.78 -21.84 0.06
C ASP A 753 11.96 -20.87 0.01
N PHE A 754 12.96 -21.16 -0.78
CA PHE A 754 14.01 -20.25 -1.22
C PHE A 754 13.51 -19.49 -2.45
N TRP A 755 13.86 -18.21 -2.55
CA TRP A 755 13.54 -17.39 -3.71
C TRP A 755 14.70 -16.45 -4.05
N ASP A 756 14.84 -16.15 -5.34
CA ASP A 756 15.84 -15.27 -5.91
C ASP A 756 15.23 -14.54 -7.12
N ILE A 757 15.26 -13.21 -7.10
CA ILE A 757 14.66 -12.35 -8.11
C ILE A 757 15.66 -11.28 -8.51
N GLU A 758 15.96 -11.22 -9.81
CA GLU A 758 16.81 -10.21 -10.42
C GLU A 758 15.97 -9.31 -11.34
N ARG A 759 16.21 -8.00 -11.34
CA ARG A 759 15.64 -7.03 -12.27
C ARG A 759 16.77 -6.25 -12.90
N THR A 760 16.69 -6.04 -14.22
CA THR A 760 17.65 -5.25 -15.00
C THR A 760 16.94 -4.22 -15.86
N GLY A 761 17.64 -3.13 -16.19
CA GLY A 761 17.04 -2.02 -16.90
C GLY A 761 15.98 -1.26 -16.07
N VAL A 762 16.11 -1.30 -14.75
CA VAL A 762 15.15 -0.63 -13.84
C VAL A 762 15.08 0.86 -14.14
N VAL A 763 13.84 1.36 -14.31
CA VAL A 763 13.61 2.78 -14.60
C VAL A 763 13.88 3.62 -13.36
N THR A 764 14.87 4.47 -13.45
CA THR A 764 15.26 5.43 -12.41
C THR A 764 15.70 6.74 -13.03
N ALA A 765 15.67 7.84 -12.26
CA ALA A 765 16.33 9.07 -12.61
C ALA A 765 17.78 9.05 -12.10
N PRO A 766 18.75 9.58 -12.87
CA PRO A 766 20.09 9.84 -12.36
C PRO A 766 20.06 10.77 -11.15
N LEU A 767 20.93 10.55 -10.18
CA LEU A 767 21.11 11.49 -9.08
C LEU A 767 21.76 12.78 -9.59
N ALA A 768 21.38 13.93 -9.02
CA ALA A 768 21.94 15.23 -9.39
C ALA A 768 23.50 15.24 -9.31
N GLN A 769 24.06 14.57 -8.30
CA GLN A 769 25.51 14.46 -8.15
C GLN A 769 26.17 13.70 -9.29
N GLN A 770 25.55 12.63 -9.80
CA GLN A 770 26.07 11.86 -10.94
C GLN A 770 26.15 12.71 -12.21
N VAL A 771 25.19 13.63 -12.39
CA VAL A 771 25.20 14.60 -13.50
C VAL A 771 26.32 15.62 -13.33
N LEU A 772 26.53 16.11 -12.11
CA LEU A 772 27.61 17.04 -11.79
C LEU A 772 28.99 16.42 -11.98
N ASP A 773 29.15 15.16 -11.66
CA ASP A 773 30.38 14.39 -11.81
C ASP A 773 30.61 13.91 -13.26
N GLY A 774 29.64 14.15 -14.16
CA GLY A 774 29.68 13.70 -15.55
C GLY A 774 29.58 12.20 -15.76
N THR A 775 29.07 11.45 -14.77
CA THR A 775 28.89 10.00 -14.82
C THR A 775 27.50 9.61 -15.32
N ALA A 776 26.53 10.54 -15.32
CA ALA A 776 25.20 10.35 -15.87
C ALA A 776 24.76 11.53 -16.75
N PRO A 777 23.89 11.32 -17.74
CA PRO A 777 23.38 12.40 -18.58
C PRO A 777 22.39 13.29 -17.81
N GLY A 778 22.45 14.59 -18.07
CA GLY A 778 21.56 15.59 -17.50
C GLY A 778 21.98 16.99 -17.94
N ILE A 779 21.17 17.98 -17.58
CA ILE A 779 21.45 19.39 -17.90
C ILE A 779 21.65 20.15 -16.57
N VAL A 780 22.79 20.81 -16.43
CA VAL A 780 23.08 21.68 -15.29
C VAL A 780 22.89 23.14 -15.72
N GLU A 781 21.86 23.77 -15.19
CA GLU A 781 21.63 25.20 -15.38
C GLU A 781 22.35 26.00 -14.29
N ARG A 782 23.03 27.09 -14.69
CA ARG A 782 23.79 27.95 -13.78
C ARG A 782 23.43 29.42 -13.98
N ASP A 783 23.52 30.20 -12.93
CA ASP A 783 23.40 31.61 -12.98
C ASP A 783 24.68 32.28 -13.61
N PRO A 784 24.68 33.60 -13.86
CA PRO A 784 25.86 34.28 -14.34
C PRO A 784 27.08 34.24 -13.39
N GLY A 785 26.84 33.98 -12.10
CA GLY A 785 27.88 33.75 -11.09
C GLY A 785 28.48 32.35 -11.12
N GLY A 786 27.87 31.46 -11.92
CA GLY A 786 28.25 30.05 -12.06
C GLY A 786 27.68 29.12 -11.00
N PHE A 787 26.76 29.60 -10.14
CA PHE A 787 26.07 28.74 -9.15
C PHE A 787 24.97 27.90 -9.81
N ILE A 788 24.76 26.68 -9.30
CA ILE A 788 23.71 25.78 -9.78
C ILE A 788 22.37 26.42 -9.47
N THR A 789 21.53 26.53 -10.48
CA THR A 789 20.16 27.00 -10.32
C THR A 789 19.15 25.87 -10.45
N ARG A 790 19.45 24.89 -11.32
CA ARG A 790 18.62 23.70 -11.48
C ARG A 790 19.43 22.61 -12.21
N ILE A 791 19.16 21.37 -11.88
CA ILE A 791 19.62 20.20 -12.64
C ILE A 791 18.40 19.52 -13.24
N ILE A 792 18.45 19.17 -14.53
CA ILE A 792 17.37 18.49 -15.21
C ILE A 792 17.85 17.08 -15.57
N VAL A 793 17.12 16.08 -15.13
CA VAL A 793 17.35 14.67 -15.43
C VAL A 793 16.09 14.04 -16.02
N ALA A 794 16.25 13.02 -16.85
CA ALA A 794 15.12 12.24 -17.37
C ALA A 794 15.16 10.81 -16.83
N ASN A 795 13.99 10.18 -16.71
CA ASN A 795 13.90 8.77 -16.42
C ASN A 795 14.65 7.93 -17.46
N GLN A 796 15.38 6.91 -17.02
CA GLN A 796 16.20 6.05 -17.86
C GLN A 796 16.20 4.60 -17.35
N ASN A 797 16.41 3.64 -18.26
CA ASN A 797 16.62 2.24 -17.91
C ASN A 797 18.06 2.00 -17.44
N LEU A 798 18.42 2.47 -16.25
CA LEU A 798 19.79 2.42 -15.73
C LEU A 798 20.00 1.37 -14.66
N GLY A 799 18.93 0.95 -13.97
CA GLY A 799 18.98 0.23 -12.73
C GLY A 799 19.15 -1.27 -12.85
N SER A 800 19.67 -1.85 -11.79
CA SER A 800 19.52 -3.27 -11.49
C SER A 800 19.15 -3.45 -10.03
N GLN A 801 18.35 -4.48 -9.74
CA GLN A 801 17.98 -4.88 -8.39
C GLN A 801 18.06 -6.39 -8.31
N GLU A 802 18.56 -6.92 -7.20
CA GLU A 802 18.56 -8.35 -6.91
C GLU A 802 18.11 -8.54 -5.46
N ALA A 803 17.19 -9.47 -5.24
CA ALA A 803 16.72 -9.83 -3.93
C ALA A 803 16.62 -11.33 -3.78
N ARG A 804 17.10 -11.87 -2.66
CA ARG A 804 16.97 -13.29 -2.36
C ARG A 804 16.71 -13.54 -0.88
N GLY A 805 16.07 -14.65 -0.59
CA GLY A 805 15.73 -14.98 0.79
C GLY A 805 14.97 -16.29 0.92
N PHE A 806 14.37 -16.46 2.10
CA PHE A 806 13.61 -17.66 2.45
C PHE A 806 12.27 -17.29 3.07
N ASP A 807 11.24 -18.06 2.73
CA ASP A 807 9.94 -18.04 3.37
C ASP A 807 9.73 -19.34 4.16
N PHE A 808 9.32 -19.20 5.42
CA PHE A 808 8.99 -20.32 6.30
C PHE A 808 7.51 -20.29 6.65
N GLY A 809 6.84 -21.44 6.55
CA GLY A 809 5.47 -21.61 6.94
C GLY A 809 5.28 -22.80 7.88
N LEU A 810 4.49 -22.61 8.92
CA LEU A 810 4.01 -23.67 9.78
C LEU A 810 2.50 -23.50 9.97
N TYR A 811 1.76 -24.56 9.70
CA TYR A 811 0.35 -24.69 10.04
C TYR A 811 0.15 -25.96 10.86
N TYR A 812 -0.54 -25.86 11.98
CA TYR A 812 -0.86 -27.01 12.81
C TYR A 812 -2.25 -26.89 13.39
N GLN A 813 -3.12 -27.84 13.07
CA GLN A 813 -4.47 -27.93 13.62
C GLN A 813 -4.64 -29.22 14.40
N ARG A 814 -5.12 -29.09 15.65
CA ARG A 814 -5.34 -30.22 16.55
C ARG A 814 -6.69 -30.15 17.23
N PRO A 815 -7.62 -31.07 16.92
CA PRO A 815 -8.85 -31.25 17.72
C PRO A 815 -8.53 -31.92 19.05
N THR A 816 -9.09 -31.40 20.14
CA THR A 816 -8.99 -31.94 21.50
C THR A 816 -10.36 -31.98 22.16
N PRO A 817 -10.53 -32.67 23.28
CA PRO A 817 -11.79 -32.63 24.05
C PRO A 817 -12.19 -31.24 24.54
N TRP A 818 -11.23 -30.31 24.63
CA TRP A 818 -11.43 -28.93 25.06
C TRP A 818 -11.50 -27.93 23.89
N GLY A 819 -11.71 -28.42 22.68
CA GLY A 819 -11.79 -27.61 21.49
C GLY A 819 -10.65 -27.85 20.49
N THR A 820 -10.70 -27.16 19.39
CA THR A 820 -9.67 -27.23 18.35
C THR A 820 -8.67 -26.10 18.55
N PHE A 821 -7.39 -26.46 18.51
CA PHE A 821 -6.28 -25.49 18.47
C PHE A 821 -5.72 -25.45 17.05
N THR A 822 -5.59 -24.24 16.51
CA THR A 822 -4.96 -23.99 15.22
C THR A 822 -3.82 -23.01 15.44
N SER A 823 -2.62 -23.35 14.98
CA SER A 823 -1.46 -22.46 14.98
C SER A 823 -0.99 -22.24 13.57
N GLN A 824 -0.77 -20.98 13.20
CA GLN A 824 -0.21 -20.59 11.93
C GLN A 824 0.96 -19.65 12.18
N THR A 825 2.12 -19.96 11.61
CA THR A 825 3.30 -19.13 11.69
C THR A 825 3.87 -18.92 10.30
N GLN A 826 4.17 -17.69 9.98
CA GLN A 826 4.82 -17.30 8.74
C GLN A 826 5.99 -16.38 9.06
N VAL A 827 7.12 -16.62 8.41
CA VAL A 827 8.34 -15.82 8.58
C VAL A 827 9.00 -15.66 7.24
N THR A 828 9.39 -14.45 6.90
CA THR A 828 10.23 -14.14 5.75
C THR A 828 11.62 -13.71 6.23
N TYR A 829 12.65 -14.28 5.65
CA TYR A 829 14.03 -13.88 5.83
C TYR A 829 14.58 -13.31 4.53
N LEU A 830 15.00 -12.06 4.56
CA LEU A 830 15.70 -11.38 3.47
C LEU A 830 17.19 -11.52 3.67
N ASP A 831 17.85 -12.32 2.84
CA ASP A 831 19.30 -12.54 2.89
C ASP A 831 20.05 -11.37 2.26
N GLU A 832 19.57 -10.96 1.07
CA GLU A 832 20.20 -9.92 0.28
C GLU A 832 19.17 -9.09 -0.47
N PHE A 833 19.41 -7.78 -0.53
CA PHE A 833 18.76 -6.85 -1.43
C PHE A 833 19.80 -5.91 -1.99
N LEU A 834 20.16 -6.09 -3.25
CA LEU A 834 21.16 -5.29 -3.95
C LEU A 834 20.46 -4.22 -4.80
N PHE A 835 20.89 -2.98 -4.63
CA PHE A 835 20.49 -1.87 -5.46
C PHE A 835 21.71 -0.98 -5.76
N PRO A 836 22.54 -1.35 -6.74
CA PRO A 836 23.85 -0.75 -6.98
C PRO A 836 23.84 0.74 -7.26
N GLN A 837 22.74 1.33 -7.73
CA GLN A 837 22.65 2.76 -8.02
C GLN A 837 22.65 3.63 -6.77
N PHE A 838 22.24 3.06 -5.62
CA PHE A 838 22.29 3.69 -4.31
C PHE A 838 23.50 3.28 -3.50
N ILE A 839 24.61 2.92 -4.19
CA ILE A 839 25.88 2.66 -3.51
C ILE A 839 26.51 4.00 -3.14
N PHE A 840 26.47 4.33 -1.85
CA PHE A 840 27.24 5.43 -1.30
C PHE A 840 28.59 4.90 -0.83
N THR A 841 29.65 5.44 -1.43
CA THR A 841 31.05 5.01 -1.20
C THR A 841 31.50 5.15 0.26
N GLU A 842 30.78 5.94 1.05
CA GLU A 842 31.02 6.13 2.49
C GLU A 842 30.72 4.88 3.34
N PHE A 843 29.97 3.92 2.82
CA PHE A 843 29.61 2.70 3.53
C PHE A 843 30.55 1.52 3.30
N GLY A 844 31.58 1.71 2.50
CA GLY A 844 32.58 0.68 2.21
C GLY A 844 32.09 -0.41 1.24
N PRO A 845 32.80 -1.52 1.08
CA PRO A 845 32.57 -2.50 0.01
C PRO A 845 31.27 -3.31 0.12
N THR A 846 30.55 -3.25 1.24
CA THR A 846 29.23 -3.91 1.44
C THR A 846 28.07 -2.96 1.24
N ALA A 847 28.30 -1.78 0.75
CA ALA A 847 27.30 -0.71 0.60
C ALA A 847 26.11 -1.08 -0.29
N GLY A 848 26.27 -2.00 -1.23
CA GLY A 848 25.23 -2.43 -2.13
C GLY A 848 24.16 -3.35 -1.55
N ASN A 849 24.39 -3.99 -0.39
CA ASN A 849 23.39 -4.86 0.23
C ASN A 849 22.60 -4.10 1.29
N LEU A 850 21.32 -3.88 1.00
CA LEU A 850 20.39 -3.12 1.86
C LEU A 850 19.69 -3.99 2.92
N ALA A 851 19.82 -5.31 2.87
CA ALA A 851 19.21 -6.18 3.89
C ALA A 851 19.70 -5.83 5.30
N GLY A 852 18.79 -5.39 6.15
CA GLY A 852 19.07 -4.88 7.50
C GLY A 852 19.58 -3.44 7.55
N ARG A 853 19.32 -2.63 6.51
CA ARG A 853 19.77 -1.24 6.41
C ARG A 853 18.75 -0.34 5.71
N THR A 854 18.96 0.98 5.80
CA THR A 854 18.35 1.98 4.90
C THR A 854 19.25 2.24 3.69
N THR A 855 18.71 2.93 2.66
CA THR A 855 19.49 3.30 1.47
C THR A 855 20.53 4.37 1.76
N ASP A 856 20.14 5.52 2.28
CA ASP A 856 21.00 6.70 2.44
C ASP A 856 20.66 7.51 3.68
N PRO A 857 21.64 8.21 4.25
CA PRO A 857 21.33 9.31 5.14
C PRO A 857 20.57 10.37 4.37
N GLY A 858 19.27 10.38 4.49
CA GLY A 858 18.43 11.43 3.95
C GLY A 858 17.50 11.07 2.80
N ALA A 859 17.59 9.90 2.20
CA ALA A 859 16.79 9.57 1.02
C ALA A 859 15.58 8.68 1.31
N SER A 860 15.59 7.83 2.30
CA SER A 860 14.42 7.01 2.65
C SER A 860 14.37 6.64 4.11
N ASN A 861 13.16 6.48 4.60
CA ASN A 861 12.84 6.20 5.99
C ASN A 861 12.76 4.73 6.29
N GLU A 862 12.98 3.90 5.29
CA GLU A 862 12.68 2.50 5.37
C GLU A 862 13.94 1.69 5.41
N GLY A 863 13.98 0.80 6.41
CA GLY A 863 14.92 -0.29 6.42
C GLY A 863 14.37 -1.49 5.67
N TRP A 864 15.23 -2.20 4.95
CA TRP A 864 14.96 -3.55 4.49
C TRP A 864 15.16 -4.52 5.66
N TYR A 865 14.05 -4.94 6.28
CA TYR A 865 14.12 -5.85 7.44
C TYR A 865 14.64 -7.21 7.03
N LYS A 866 15.63 -7.77 7.77
CA LYS A 866 16.09 -9.14 7.54
C LYS A 866 15.04 -10.17 7.91
N TRP A 867 14.37 -9.97 9.03
CA TRP A 867 13.35 -10.89 9.53
C TRP A 867 12.03 -10.16 9.76
N LYS A 868 10.99 -10.70 9.22
CA LYS A 868 9.61 -10.30 9.55
C LYS A 868 8.78 -11.55 9.72
N GLY A 869 7.97 -11.60 10.77
CA GLY A 869 7.19 -12.80 11.07
C GLY A 869 5.91 -12.52 11.81
N ASN A 870 4.93 -13.39 11.62
CA ASN A 870 3.73 -13.45 12.42
C ASN A 870 3.44 -14.89 12.85
N SER A 871 2.83 -15.03 14.02
CA SER A 871 2.40 -16.31 14.56
C SER A 871 1.05 -16.13 15.24
N SER A 872 0.05 -16.91 14.83
CA SER A 872 -1.26 -16.94 15.45
C SER A 872 -1.50 -18.25 16.16
N LEU A 873 -2.24 -18.17 17.26
CA LEU A 873 -2.82 -19.32 17.98
C LEU A 873 -4.31 -19.06 18.15
N GLU A 874 -5.11 -19.93 17.58
CA GLU A 874 -6.56 -19.94 17.66
C GLU A 874 -7.03 -21.10 18.51
N TRP A 875 -8.02 -20.85 19.36
CA TRP A 875 -8.75 -21.87 20.12
C TRP A 875 -10.24 -21.71 19.91
N THR A 876 -10.87 -22.73 19.35
CA THR A 876 -12.30 -22.77 19.11
C THR A 876 -12.97 -23.82 19.97
N TRP A 877 -14.01 -23.44 20.72
CA TRP A 877 -14.77 -24.35 21.59
C TRP A 877 -16.17 -23.84 21.87
N LYS A 878 -17.19 -24.63 21.51
CA LYS A 878 -18.61 -24.38 21.83
C LYS A 878 -19.08 -22.95 21.54
N GLY A 879 -18.75 -22.44 20.38
CA GLY A 879 -19.10 -21.08 19.96
C GLY A 879 -18.07 -20.00 20.35
N PHE A 880 -17.15 -20.29 21.27
CA PHE A 880 -16.01 -19.41 21.53
C PHE A 880 -14.94 -19.60 20.45
N ASP A 881 -14.35 -18.49 20.06
CA ASP A 881 -13.19 -18.42 19.18
C ASP A 881 -12.24 -17.35 19.74
N LEU A 882 -11.11 -17.81 20.30
CA LEU A 882 -10.05 -16.96 20.83
C LEU A 882 -8.85 -17.03 19.90
N VAL A 883 -8.45 -15.91 19.38
CA VAL A 883 -7.25 -15.77 18.54
C VAL A 883 -6.24 -14.85 19.23
N THR A 884 -4.99 -15.27 19.26
CA THR A 884 -3.86 -14.44 19.68
C THR A 884 -2.84 -14.40 18.58
N ILE A 885 -2.27 -13.23 18.29
CA ILE A 885 -1.29 -13.01 17.22
C ILE A 885 -0.06 -12.34 17.82
N VAL A 886 1.11 -12.81 17.41
CA VAL A 886 2.39 -12.16 17.68
C VAL A 886 2.98 -11.73 16.35
N ARG A 887 3.25 -10.45 16.20
CA ARG A 887 3.91 -9.88 15.02
C ARG A 887 5.32 -9.46 15.41
N PHE A 888 6.30 -9.82 14.61
CA PHE A 888 7.71 -9.48 14.80
C PHE A 888 8.23 -8.73 13.59
N ILE A 889 8.91 -7.62 13.83
CA ILE A 889 9.65 -6.83 12.84
C ILE A 889 11.06 -6.65 13.36
N ASP A 890 12.05 -7.05 12.56
CA ASP A 890 13.47 -6.95 12.92
C ASP A 890 13.93 -5.49 12.94
N GLY A 891 15.08 -5.26 13.55
CA GLY A 891 15.75 -3.98 13.49
C GLY A 891 16.60 -3.81 12.23
N PHE A 892 17.07 -2.59 12.02
CA PHE A 892 17.96 -2.26 10.90
C PHE A 892 18.92 -1.14 11.27
N HIS A 893 19.99 -1.00 10.50
CA HIS A 893 20.92 0.12 10.60
C HIS A 893 20.47 1.29 9.73
N GLU A 894 20.44 2.47 10.32
CA GLU A 894 20.30 3.74 9.62
C GLU A 894 21.49 4.64 9.88
N PHE A 895 21.55 5.77 9.17
CA PHE A 895 22.51 6.82 9.43
C PHE A 895 21.79 8.06 9.94
N THR A 896 22.30 8.64 11.02
CA THR A 896 21.82 9.93 11.51
C THR A 896 22.29 11.05 10.58
N PRO A 897 21.68 12.25 10.63
CA PRO A 897 22.10 13.40 9.84
C PRO A 897 23.58 13.80 9.98
N ASN A 898 24.24 13.33 11.05
CA ASN A 898 25.66 13.54 11.28
C ASN A 898 26.52 12.33 10.86
N LEU A 899 26.00 11.44 10.01
CA LEU A 899 26.67 10.25 9.47
C LEU A 899 27.10 9.24 10.55
N HIS A 900 26.45 9.23 11.70
CA HIS A 900 26.67 8.21 12.72
C HIS A 900 25.70 7.05 12.48
N GLN A 901 26.22 5.81 12.55
CA GLN A 901 25.36 4.62 12.51
C GLN A 901 24.46 4.58 13.73
N HIS A 902 23.16 4.37 13.49
CA HIS A 902 22.15 4.17 14.51
C HIS A 902 21.43 2.84 14.27
N TRP A 903 21.12 2.13 15.35
CA TRP A 903 20.34 0.89 15.28
C TRP A 903 18.89 1.18 15.62
N VAL A 904 18.01 1.03 14.65
CA VAL A 904 16.56 1.02 14.85
C VAL A 904 16.16 -0.34 15.41
N HIS A 905 15.58 -0.35 16.60
CA HIS A 905 15.35 -1.59 17.36
C HIS A 905 14.21 -2.42 16.76
N GLN A 906 14.32 -3.74 16.90
CA GLN A 906 13.26 -4.69 16.60
C GLN A 906 12.04 -4.49 17.51
N THR A 907 10.86 -4.87 17.02
CA THR A 907 9.61 -4.75 17.74
C THR A 907 8.80 -6.04 17.74
N PHE A 908 7.99 -6.20 18.81
CA PHE A 908 7.01 -7.26 18.94
C PHE A 908 5.65 -6.65 19.28
N PHE A 909 4.64 -6.98 18.50
CA PHE A 909 3.26 -6.62 18.78
C PHE A 909 2.47 -7.86 19.17
N PHE A 910 1.56 -7.70 20.11
CA PHE A 910 0.70 -8.76 20.62
C PHE A 910 -0.76 -8.35 20.48
N ASP A 911 -1.50 -9.10 19.70
CA ASP A 911 -2.91 -8.87 19.44
C ASP A 911 -3.74 -10.02 19.97
N ALA A 912 -4.98 -9.75 20.40
CA ALA A 912 -5.92 -10.81 20.78
C ALA A 912 -7.35 -10.40 20.48
N GLN A 913 -8.16 -11.36 20.06
CA GLN A 913 -9.59 -11.20 19.96
C GLN A 913 -10.33 -12.43 20.48
N LEU A 914 -11.49 -12.18 21.07
CA LEU A 914 -12.42 -13.20 21.52
C LEU A 914 -13.76 -13.00 20.83
N SER A 915 -14.23 -14.01 20.13
CA SER A 915 -15.55 -14.04 19.52
C SER A 915 -16.45 -15.08 20.15
N TYR A 916 -17.75 -14.80 20.17
CA TYR A 916 -18.75 -15.78 20.58
C TYR A 916 -19.90 -15.85 19.57
N ASP A 917 -20.11 -17.04 19.01
CA ASP A 917 -21.25 -17.34 18.13
C ASP A 917 -22.43 -17.85 18.96
N PHE A 918 -23.47 -17.03 19.11
CA PHE A 918 -24.68 -17.33 19.87
C PHE A 918 -25.51 -18.43 19.23
N THR A 919 -25.28 -18.80 17.98
CA THR A 919 -25.94 -19.98 17.35
C THR A 919 -25.66 -21.25 18.14
N SER A 920 -24.49 -21.34 18.77
CA SER A 920 -24.07 -22.48 19.58
C SER A 920 -24.96 -22.76 20.82
N LEU A 921 -25.72 -21.76 21.26
CA LEU A 921 -26.69 -21.90 22.37
C LEU A 921 -28.02 -22.50 21.91
N LEU A 922 -28.26 -22.55 20.62
CA LEU A 922 -29.51 -23.01 20.05
C LEU A 922 -29.44 -24.51 19.72
N PRO A 923 -30.58 -25.22 19.75
CA PRO A 923 -30.62 -26.61 19.33
C PRO A 923 -30.12 -26.76 17.88
N VAL A 924 -29.33 -27.81 17.66
CA VAL A 924 -28.89 -28.17 16.31
C VAL A 924 -30.11 -28.52 15.47
N GLU A 925 -30.36 -27.84 14.37
CA GLU A 925 -31.39 -28.23 13.42
C GLU A 925 -30.99 -29.60 12.84
N ALA A 926 -31.86 -30.61 13.02
CA ALA A 926 -31.63 -31.89 12.40
C ALA A 926 -31.66 -31.69 10.87
N ASN A 927 -30.54 -31.97 10.19
CA ASN A 927 -30.50 -31.95 8.72
C ASN A 927 -31.63 -32.82 8.20
N PRO A 928 -32.44 -32.33 7.23
CA PRO A 928 -33.44 -33.20 6.60
C PRO A 928 -32.71 -34.38 5.99
N VAL A 929 -33.10 -35.59 6.37
CA VAL A 929 -32.52 -36.83 5.85
C VAL A 929 -32.66 -36.80 4.33
N PRO A 930 -31.56 -36.87 3.55
CA PRO A 930 -31.65 -36.87 2.10
C PRO A 930 -32.49 -38.08 1.65
N GLY A 931 -33.60 -37.83 0.94
CA GLY A 931 -34.49 -38.85 0.44
C GLY A 931 -35.95 -38.78 0.90
N TYR A 932 -36.29 -37.93 1.86
CA TYR A 932 -37.69 -37.65 2.20
C TYR A 932 -38.21 -36.43 1.46
N SER A 933 -38.75 -36.64 0.26
CA SER A 933 -39.52 -35.60 -0.41
C SER A 933 -40.89 -35.44 0.27
N LYS A 934 -41.26 -34.18 0.60
CA LYS A 934 -42.61 -33.80 0.99
C LYS A 934 -43.58 -34.15 -0.16
N GLY A 935 -44.18 -35.33 -0.20
CA GLY A 935 -45.22 -35.51 -1.22
C GLY A 935 -45.81 -36.90 -1.37
N GLU A 936 -45.20 -37.94 -0.91
CA GLU A 936 -45.80 -39.29 -1.02
C GLU A 936 -46.23 -39.82 0.34
N LYS A 937 -47.52 -39.90 0.55
CA LYS A 937 -48.12 -40.68 1.63
C LYS A 937 -47.88 -42.16 1.36
N GLU A 938 -46.89 -42.75 1.96
CA GLU A 938 -46.78 -44.19 2.01
C GLU A 938 -47.89 -44.74 2.93
N VAL A 939 -48.87 -45.33 2.35
CA VAL A 939 -49.94 -46.00 3.08
C VAL A 939 -49.39 -47.34 3.55
N VAL A 940 -48.90 -47.40 4.79
CA VAL A 940 -48.54 -48.68 5.42
C VAL A 940 -49.83 -49.46 5.68
N ARG A 941 -49.96 -50.59 5.04
CA ARG A 941 -51.13 -51.48 5.24
C ARG A 941 -50.81 -52.56 6.28
N GLY A 942 -51.74 -52.75 7.22
CA GLY A 942 -51.67 -53.80 8.20
C GLY A 942 -51.82 -55.19 7.53
N LYS A 943 -51.56 -56.26 8.29
CA LYS A 943 -51.67 -57.64 7.80
C LYS A 943 -53.03 -57.96 7.22
N ASP A 944 -54.07 -57.21 7.50
CA ASP A 944 -55.44 -57.35 7.04
C ASP A 944 -55.83 -56.48 5.86
N GLY A 945 -54.86 -55.85 5.23
CA GLY A 945 -55.02 -54.96 4.05
C GLY A 945 -55.66 -53.59 4.38
N ALA A 946 -55.96 -53.26 5.59
CA ALA A 946 -56.51 -51.98 6.00
C ALA A 946 -55.44 -50.93 6.21
N PRO A 947 -55.67 -49.64 5.82
CA PRO A 947 -54.69 -48.59 6.08
C PRO A 947 -54.55 -48.36 7.60
N LEU A 948 -53.36 -48.56 8.14
CA LEU A 948 -53.03 -48.07 9.47
C LEU A 948 -52.84 -46.59 9.41
N GLU A 949 -53.66 -45.81 10.04
CA GLU A 949 -53.38 -44.40 10.29
C GLU A 949 -52.13 -44.30 11.19
N THR A 950 -50.98 -44.19 10.56
CA THR A 950 -49.80 -43.74 11.29
C THR A 950 -50.08 -42.28 11.69
N ALA A 951 -50.00 -42.05 12.99
CA ALA A 951 -50.01 -40.68 13.51
C ALA A 951 -49.14 -39.79 12.65
N SER A 952 -49.74 -38.79 12.04
CA SER A 952 -49.04 -37.78 11.29
C SER A 952 -47.91 -37.31 12.18
N ALA A 953 -46.66 -37.55 11.76
CA ALA A 953 -45.56 -36.77 12.30
C ALA A 953 -45.95 -35.32 12.06
N GLN A 954 -46.45 -34.67 13.08
CA GLN A 954 -46.58 -33.23 13.08
C GLN A 954 -45.16 -32.71 12.79
N THR A 955 -44.93 -32.36 11.55
CA THR A 955 -43.90 -31.32 11.32
C THR A 955 -44.37 -30.14 12.13
N SER A 956 -43.89 -30.06 13.39
CA SER A 956 -43.97 -28.85 14.14
C SER A 956 -43.32 -27.80 13.26
N LYS A 957 -44.12 -26.89 12.67
CA LYS A 957 -43.63 -25.58 12.35
C LYS A 957 -43.14 -25.09 13.71
N TYR A 958 -41.86 -25.27 13.95
CA TYR A 958 -41.21 -24.65 15.08
C TYR A 958 -41.45 -23.16 14.85
N ASN A 959 -42.39 -22.57 15.57
CA ASN A 959 -42.51 -21.12 15.66
C ASN A 959 -41.21 -20.70 16.34
N ARG A 960 -40.23 -20.32 15.53
CA ARG A 960 -38.96 -19.81 16.04
C ARG A 960 -39.31 -18.70 17.02
N SER A 961 -38.82 -18.82 18.23
CA SER A 961 -39.04 -17.79 19.23
C SER A 961 -38.31 -16.53 18.74
N ILE A 962 -38.73 -15.35 19.16
CA ILE A 962 -38.02 -14.09 18.89
C ILE A 962 -36.54 -14.22 19.30
N LEU A 963 -36.29 -14.94 20.40
CA LEU A 963 -34.94 -15.19 20.91
C LEU A 963 -34.10 -16.06 19.92
N ASP A 964 -34.70 -17.06 19.29
CA ASP A 964 -34.01 -17.90 18.26
C ASP A 964 -33.64 -17.05 17.07
N HIS A 965 -34.49 -16.17 16.58
CA HIS A 965 -34.18 -15.25 15.50
C HIS A 965 -33.11 -14.22 15.86
N LEU A 966 -33.07 -13.78 17.13
CA LEU A 966 -32.04 -12.85 17.58
C LEU A 966 -30.68 -13.53 17.73
N LEU A 967 -30.61 -14.73 18.27
CA LEU A 967 -29.35 -15.40 18.59
C LEU A 967 -28.71 -16.11 17.38
N ARG A 968 -29.52 -16.74 16.50
CA ARG A 968 -29.01 -17.48 15.34
C ARG A 968 -28.24 -16.58 14.38
N GLY A 969 -27.00 -16.94 14.03
CA GLY A 969 -26.14 -16.16 13.18
C GLY A 969 -25.63 -14.84 13.79
N THR A 970 -25.81 -14.64 15.11
CA THR A 970 -25.25 -13.48 15.80
C THR A 970 -23.91 -13.82 16.39
N ILE A 971 -22.88 -13.04 16.04
CA ILE A 971 -21.51 -13.18 16.54
C ILE A 971 -21.11 -11.85 17.16
N ILE A 972 -20.60 -11.88 18.38
CA ILE A 972 -19.99 -10.72 19.03
C ILE A 972 -18.50 -10.99 19.19
N THR A 973 -17.70 -10.03 18.79
CA THR A 973 -16.23 -10.06 18.91
C THR A 973 -15.76 -8.85 19.70
N ILE A 974 -14.80 -9.06 20.58
CA ILE A 974 -14.05 -8.01 21.27
C ILE A 974 -12.58 -8.32 21.06
N GLY A 975 -11.80 -7.31 20.70
CA GLY A 975 -10.38 -7.47 20.46
C GLY A 975 -9.55 -6.27 20.87
N CYS A 976 -8.25 -6.50 20.92
CA CYS A 976 -7.25 -5.47 21.17
C CYS A 976 -6.03 -5.76 20.33
N ASN A 977 -5.67 -4.81 19.46
CA ASN A 977 -4.39 -4.82 18.76
C ASN A 977 -3.37 -4.09 19.61
N ASP A 978 -2.14 -4.56 19.59
CA ASP A 978 -1.03 -4.07 20.41
C ASP A 978 -1.39 -3.96 21.92
N ILE A 979 -1.72 -5.06 22.55
CA ILE A 979 -2.15 -5.14 23.96
C ILE A 979 -1.18 -4.44 24.91
N PHE A 980 0.12 -4.49 24.61
CA PHE A 980 1.15 -3.90 25.49
C PHE A 980 1.44 -2.44 25.19
N GLY A 981 0.91 -1.87 24.10
CA GLY A 981 1.13 -0.48 23.68
C GLY A 981 2.59 -0.23 23.33
N GLN A 982 3.11 -1.04 22.41
CA GLN A 982 4.49 -0.92 21.94
C GLN A 982 4.63 0.31 21.05
N ASP A 983 5.38 1.31 21.50
CA ASP A 983 5.72 2.45 20.65
C ASP A 983 6.58 2.03 19.45
N PRO A 984 6.42 2.68 18.29
CA PRO A 984 7.35 2.53 17.18
C PRO A 984 8.80 2.81 17.61
N PRO A 985 9.78 2.12 17.04
CA PRO A 985 11.18 2.36 17.36
C PRO A 985 11.63 3.72 16.82
N LYS A 986 12.50 4.40 17.59
CA LYS A 986 13.02 5.70 17.20
C LYS A 986 13.94 5.60 15.99
N ALA A 987 13.73 6.48 15.02
CA ALA A 987 14.56 6.62 13.83
C ALA A 987 14.91 8.11 13.58
N TYR A 988 16.08 8.36 12.98
CA TYR A 988 16.66 9.70 12.81
C TYR A 988 16.95 10.06 11.35
N GLY A 989 16.59 9.21 10.37
CA GLY A 989 16.87 9.45 8.97
C GLY A 989 16.45 10.85 8.51
N GLU A 990 17.23 11.47 7.63
CA GLU A 990 16.84 12.73 7.00
C GLU A 990 15.78 12.52 5.91
N GLY A 991 15.13 13.61 5.55
CA GLY A 991 14.33 13.73 4.31
C GLY A 991 12.93 13.15 4.37
N GLY A 992 12.70 12.09 5.03
CA GLY A 992 11.41 11.49 5.04
C GLY A 992 10.96 10.99 6.40
N ASN A 993 11.87 10.95 7.38
CA ASN A 993 11.50 10.54 8.74
C ASN A 993 11.16 11.74 9.62
N ALA A 994 10.24 12.54 9.13
CA ALA A 994 9.75 13.68 9.87
C ALA A 994 9.02 13.31 11.16
N VAL A 995 8.48 12.10 11.23
CA VAL A 995 7.73 11.59 12.39
C VAL A 995 8.60 11.10 13.55
N GLY A 996 9.86 10.77 13.30
CA GLY A 996 10.78 10.25 14.31
C GLY A 996 10.77 8.73 14.49
N TYR A 997 10.07 8.00 13.62
CA TYR A 997 10.01 6.54 13.56
C TYR A 997 9.85 6.09 12.09
N PRO A 998 10.06 4.81 11.73
CA PRO A 998 9.89 4.34 10.36
C PRO A 998 8.42 4.34 9.93
N GLY A 999 7.93 5.47 9.41
CA GLY A 999 6.51 5.75 9.15
C GLY A 999 5.87 4.94 8.03
N PHE A 1000 6.66 4.25 7.19
CA PHE A 1000 6.13 3.33 6.18
C PHE A 1000 5.78 1.95 6.75
N THR A 1001 6.42 1.56 7.84
CA THR A 1001 6.22 0.24 8.47
C THR A 1001 5.36 0.32 9.72
N TYR A 1002 5.46 1.43 10.45
CA TYR A 1002 4.76 1.66 11.70
C TYR A 1002 3.81 2.82 11.55
N ASP A 1003 2.68 2.75 12.20
CA ASP A 1003 1.74 3.86 12.32
C ASP A 1003 1.70 4.44 13.75
N ALA A 1004 0.94 5.50 13.93
CA ALA A 1004 0.78 6.19 15.21
C ALA A 1004 -0.40 5.66 16.05
N THR A 1005 -1.03 4.56 15.65
CA THR A 1005 -2.26 4.06 16.29
C THR A 1005 -2.01 3.64 17.73
N GLY A 1006 -0.98 2.80 18.00
CA GLY A 1006 -0.70 2.24 19.31
C GLY A 1006 -1.77 1.23 19.76
N ARG A 1007 -2.01 1.12 21.07
CA ARG A 1007 -2.99 0.18 21.61
C ARG A 1007 -4.41 0.53 21.16
N PHE A 1008 -5.06 -0.42 20.47
CA PHE A 1008 -6.35 -0.21 19.83
C PHE A 1008 -7.36 -1.28 20.27
N VAL A 1009 -8.46 -0.87 20.90
CA VAL A 1009 -9.52 -1.77 21.39
C VAL A 1009 -10.75 -1.63 20.50
N TYR A 1010 -11.34 -2.75 20.11
CA TYR A 1010 -12.50 -2.75 19.23
C TYR A 1010 -13.57 -3.78 19.64
N GLY A 1011 -14.80 -3.51 19.18
CA GLY A 1011 -15.94 -4.43 19.27
C GLY A 1011 -16.60 -4.58 17.91
N ARG A 1012 -17.03 -5.79 17.56
CA ARG A 1012 -17.70 -6.13 16.31
C ARG A 1012 -18.96 -6.94 16.58
N LEU A 1013 -20.04 -6.56 15.94
CA LEU A 1013 -21.29 -7.31 15.89
C LEU A 1013 -21.54 -7.76 14.45
N THR A 1014 -21.68 -9.05 14.24
CA THR A 1014 -22.06 -9.64 12.95
C THR A 1014 -23.38 -10.36 13.10
N LYS A 1015 -24.30 -10.15 12.18
CA LYS A 1015 -25.59 -10.80 12.08
C LYS A 1015 -25.76 -11.45 10.72
N LYS A 1016 -25.87 -12.78 10.70
CA LYS A 1016 -26.24 -13.59 9.52
C LYS A 1016 -27.72 -13.99 9.60
N PHE A 1017 -28.42 -13.89 8.46
CA PHE A 1017 -29.85 -14.13 8.36
C PHE A 1017 -30.16 -15.36 7.52
#